data_521f7b81e6042c6e0bfe7336db6a8dc8
#
_entry.id   521f7b81e6042c6e0bfe7336db6a8dc8
#
_cell.length_a   1.000
_cell.length_b   1.000
_cell.length_c   1.000
_cell.angle_alpha   90.00
_cell.angle_beta   90.00
_cell.angle_gamma   90.00
#
_symmetry.space_group_name_H-M   'P 1'
#
loop_
_entity.id
_entity.type
_entity.pdbx_description
1 polymer ?
#
loop_
_entity_poly.entity_id
_entity_poly.type
_entity_poly.pdbx_seq_one_letter_code
_entity_poly.pdbx_strand_id
1 'polypeptide(L)'
;MRGSHFCVWAAIFTIAAMVMPQDMLAQNRMTADTVRPVIPMNRMLWHEQLDKEQKRIDKIDGKSDGVIKLLQNEDINVQIEDAIFRRVDELQLEVERRKTDHNSKIGYLRGLKELLLEYQKQVKMKRSMAVYAPVLIESFDSCMQLMSRQESVVPVIQSIPYQAAEPLLPLFYAEKDLAEIKKVIFLKKAKDNPKNILLEIAPYENESFADSLIIEAALNNPMDIYTYAQASKSAQARMIRRSQDPRVLTIAKLSEKLNGTLFLPFLDEFISGNISLDSVSAVTTSPATYYRLLVQTQIRYQQRLTAGDTILMASALLDMLKRQATDAFVNVMNELHDATETVRFRVAEGLTAQEIYYLLVSTEEVIYTSTYTNLFKRMMDRSPGKRADSLLMSVNMDRFKKFIKMAANYNRLDEFLKAMPELRSRQLMYAFANGLQKTNSLEDAVDVADSYGSIVNVELKDFLKTQIQVNYEKSMQAGDKRGTIIYRILHTLFQSSEDSTINLSAELGIPSVYRVDYESLADDSGRVVQQVFFYGDEDGMTSYKNFMGMFQSKTDWDVVKGTDWVTIHSLKGKPYTIYANLPLDHEQDLDQKAQENLLNYLSNNHIMPSIVVHRGHSYHLKYTIRQMMSSSRIVMLGSCGGYQNLAKILNVNEDAHIISTKQVGSYSVNEPILRQLNENVRNGKHIEWIPLWDQVNLAVKNDPKASTLIKDYVPPHKNLGALFIKAYRKVSGEG
;
A
#
# COMPACT_ATOMS: atom_id res chain seq x y z
N MET A 1 9.93 -2.18 -15.88
CA MET A 1 8.95 -3.04 -16.58
C MET A 1 7.83 -2.18 -17.15
N ARG A 2 7.99 -1.74 -18.39
CA ARG A 2 6.98 -0.96 -19.14
C ARG A 2 6.43 -1.87 -20.23
N GLY A 3 5.13 -2.07 -20.30
CA GLY A 3 4.56 -2.51 -21.57
C GLY A 3 3.50 -3.62 -21.56
N SER A 4 2.71 -3.84 -20.51
CA SER A 4 1.64 -4.84 -20.61
C SER A 4 0.20 -4.28 -20.66
N HIS A 5 -0.03 -3.05 -20.23
CA HIS A 5 -1.40 -2.50 -20.27
C HIS A 5 -1.78 -1.78 -21.58
N PHE A 6 -0.83 -1.28 -22.34
CA PHE A 6 -1.12 -0.61 -23.61
C PHE A 6 -1.39 -1.59 -24.77
N CYS A 7 -0.81 -2.82 -24.73
CA CYS A 7 -1.04 -3.83 -25.78
C CYS A 7 -2.42 -4.52 -25.71
N VAL A 8 -3.05 -4.58 -24.54
CA VAL A 8 -4.39 -5.20 -24.41
C VAL A 8 -5.46 -4.36 -25.11
N TRP A 9 -5.36 -3.04 -25.08
CA TRP A 9 -6.31 -2.13 -25.74
C TRP A 9 -6.23 -2.16 -27.27
N ALA A 10 -5.01 -2.27 -27.82
CA ALA A 10 -4.81 -2.40 -29.26
C ALA A 10 -5.27 -3.76 -29.79
N ALA A 11 -5.12 -4.85 -28.98
CA ALA A 11 -5.54 -6.18 -29.37
C ALA A 11 -7.06 -6.34 -29.41
N ILE A 12 -7.81 -5.69 -28.49
CA ILE A 12 -9.28 -5.73 -28.49
C ILE A 12 -9.85 -5.04 -29.74
N PHE A 13 -9.27 -3.90 -30.15
CA PHE A 13 -9.70 -3.19 -31.36
C PHE A 13 -9.34 -3.92 -32.66
N THR A 14 -8.20 -4.63 -32.69
CA THR A 14 -7.74 -5.35 -33.90
C THR A 14 -8.47 -6.69 -34.08
N ILE A 15 -8.88 -7.36 -33.01
CA ILE A 15 -9.60 -8.65 -33.09
C ILE A 15 -11.06 -8.44 -33.54
N ALA A 16 -11.72 -7.38 -33.09
CA ALA A 16 -13.06 -7.03 -33.58
C ALA A 16 -13.07 -6.70 -35.09
N ALA A 17 -11.97 -6.18 -35.64
CA ALA A 17 -11.84 -5.88 -37.07
C ALA A 17 -11.45 -7.09 -37.95
N MET A 18 -10.87 -8.16 -37.39
CA MET A 18 -10.43 -9.35 -38.15
C MET A 18 -11.47 -10.46 -38.28
N VAL A 19 -12.60 -10.40 -37.59
CA VAL A 19 -13.64 -11.47 -37.62
C VAL A 19 -14.79 -11.15 -38.58
N MET A 20 -14.85 -9.96 -39.18
CA MET A 20 -15.88 -9.64 -40.16
C MET A 20 -15.33 -9.63 -41.59
N PRO A 21 -15.83 -10.48 -42.50
CA PRO A 21 -15.62 -10.28 -43.95
C PRO A 21 -16.33 -8.97 -44.31
N GLN A 22 -15.58 -8.04 -44.93
CA GLN A 22 -16.07 -6.72 -45.35
C GLN A 22 -17.28 -6.73 -46.28
N ASP A 23 -17.65 -7.88 -46.81
CA ASP A 23 -18.77 -8.01 -47.79
C ASP A 23 -20.15 -8.25 -47.16
N MET A 24 -20.26 -8.35 -45.81
CA MET A 24 -21.59 -8.53 -45.16
C MET A 24 -22.23 -7.23 -44.63
N LEU A 25 -21.52 -6.11 -44.67
CA LEU A 25 -22.05 -4.86 -44.12
C LEU A 25 -22.87 -4.00 -45.10
N ALA A 26 -22.96 -4.41 -46.39
CA ALA A 26 -23.59 -3.58 -47.40
C ALA A 26 -24.96 -4.06 -47.95
N GLN A 27 -25.46 -5.23 -47.57
CA GLN A 27 -26.67 -5.77 -48.23
C GLN A 27 -27.85 -6.19 -47.33
N ASN A 28 -27.85 -5.94 -46.03
CA ASN A 28 -29.04 -6.25 -45.19
C ASN A 28 -29.61 -5.04 -44.45
N ARG A 29 -29.85 -3.95 -45.17
CA ARG A 29 -30.87 -2.99 -44.76
C ARG A 29 -32.13 -3.23 -45.59
N MET A 30 -33.20 -3.59 -44.88
CA MET A 30 -34.61 -3.62 -45.29
C MET A 30 -35.10 -4.86 -46.09
N THR A 31 -35.52 -5.89 -45.34
CA THR A 31 -36.92 -6.35 -45.36
C THR A 31 -37.26 -6.86 -43.98
N ALA A 32 -37.86 -6.01 -43.19
CA ALA A 32 -38.35 -6.34 -41.86
C ALA A 32 -39.57 -7.24 -41.98
N ASP A 33 -39.39 -8.52 -41.71
CA ASP A 33 -40.52 -9.38 -41.33
C ASP A 33 -40.86 -9.02 -39.87
N THR A 34 -41.79 -8.08 -39.70
CA THR A 34 -42.21 -7.48 -38.44
C THR A 34 -43.11 -8.40 -37.59
N VAL A 35 -43.20 -9.68 -37.94
CA VAL A 35 -44.00 -10.64 -37.16
C VAL A 35 -43.18 -11.10 -35.96
N ARG A 36 -43.52 -10.62 -34.78
CA ARG A 36 -42.96 -11.15 -33.53
C ARG A 36 -43.32 -12.65 -33.43
N PRO A 37 -42.35 -13.53 -33.16
CA PRO A 37 -42.66 -14.96 -33.02
C PRO A 37 -43.59 -15.17 -31.83
N VAL A 38 -44.57 -16.08 -32.01
CA VAL A 38 -45.45 -16.50 -30.91
C VAL A 38 -44.62 -17.38 -29.97
N ILE A 39 -44.39 -16.91 -28.77
CA ILE A 39 -43.58 -17.63 -27.75
C ILE A 39 -44.53 -18.48 -26.90
N PRO A 40 -44.38 -19.83 -26.86
CA PRO A 40 -45.16 -20.65 -25.97
C PRO A 40 -44.90 -20.37 -24.50
N MET A 41 -45.92 -20.52 -23.65
CA MET A 41 -45.92 -20.12 -22.24
C MET A 41 -44.74 -20.74 -21.44
N ASN A 42 -44.37 -21.98 -21.72
CA ASN A 42 -43.26 -22.67 -21.06
C ASN A 42 -41.87 -22.14 -21.45
N ARG A 43 -41.72 -21.43 -22.58
CA ARG A 43 -40.50 -20.69 -22.91
C ARG A 43 -40.55 -19.25 -22.43
N MET A 44 -41.73 -18.66 -22.32
CA MET A 44 -41.86 -17.27 -21.78
C MET A 44 -41.25 -17.13 -20.38
N LEU A 45 -41.36 -18.17 -19.54
CA LEU A 45 -40.69 -18.17 -18.22
C LEU A 45 -39.16 -17.98 -18.29
N TRP A 46 -38.51 -18.49 -19.34
CA TRP A 46 -37.04 -18.34 -19.53
C TRP A 46 -36.71 -16.91 -19.99
N HIS A 47 -37.52 -16.31 -20.85
CA HIS A 47 -37.39 -14.91 -21.23
C HIS A 47 -37.52 -13.99 -20.02
N GLU A 48 -38.54 -14.19 -19.20
CA GLU A 48 -38.72 -13.43 -17.95
C GLU A 48 -37.53 -13.58 -16.96
N GLN A 49 -36.91 -14.78 -16.94
CA GLN A 49 -35.72 -14.98 -16.10
C GLN A 49 -34.52 -14.23 -16.66
N LEU A 50 -34.34 -14.20 -17.98
CA LEU A 50 -33.29 -13.41 -18.63
C LEU A 50 -33.45 -11.92 -18.33
N ASP A 51 -34.65 -11.37 -18.48
CA ASP A 51 -34.94 -9.98 -18.14
C ASP A 51 -34.64 -9.66 -16.67
N LYS A 52 -34.89 -10.62 -15.77
CA LYS A 52 -34.54 -10.47 -14.35
C LYS A 52 -33.01 -10.42 -14.15
N GLU A 53 -32.23 -11.24 -14.87
CA GLU A 53 -30.78 -11.18 -14.75
C GLU A 53 -30.19 -9.91 -15.36
N GLN A 54 -30.72 -9.40 -16.49
CA GLN A 54 -30.34 -8.10 -17.04
C GLN A 54 -30.56 -6.97 -16.00
N LYS A 55 -31.75 -6.94 -15.35
CA LYS A 55 -32.06 -5.98 -14.28
C LYS A 55 -31.17 -6.14 -13.04
N ARG A 56 -30.68 -7.33 -12.75
CA ARG A 56 -29.71 -7.57 -11.65
C ARG A 56 -28.32 -7.06 -12.00
N ILE A 57 -27.95 -7.14 -13.27
CA ILE A 57 -26.69 -6.57 -13.76
C ILE A 57 -26.74 -5.04 -13.73
N ASP A 58 -27.86 -4.45 -14.18
CA ASP A 58 -28.13 -3.02 -14.07
C ASP A 58 -27.90 -2.48 -12.64
N LYS A 59 -28.36 -3.21 -11.64
CA LYS A 59 -28.25 -2.81 -10.22
C LYS A 59 -26.84 -2.91 -9.63
N ILE A 60 -25.83 -3.39 -10.37
CA ILE A 60 -24.47 -3.54 -9.81
C ILE A 60 -23.81 -2.18 -9.52
N ASP A 61 -24.17 -1.13 -10.25
CA ASP A 61 -23.70 0.24 -10.00
C ASP A 61 -24.48 0.97 -8.89
N GLY A 62 -25.50 0.33 -8.33
CA GLY A 62 -26.36 0.86 -7.25
C GLY A 62 -27.65 1.51 -7.73
N LYS A 63 -27.92 1.55 -9.04
CA LYS A 63 -29.13 2.11 -9.65
C LYS A 63 -29.92 1.04 -10.40
N SER A 64 -31.12 1.39 -10.85
CA SER A 64 -31.96 0.52 -11.68
C SER A 64 -32.67 1.42 -12.68
N ASP A 65 -31.90 2.07 -13.53
CA ASP A 65 -32.35 3.08 -14.46
C ASP A 65 -32.14 2.68 -15.93
N GLY A 66 -31.67 1.46 -16.18
CA GLY A 66 -31.38 0.94 -17.52
C GLY A 66 -30.08 1.44 -18.09
N VAL A 67 -29.24 2.10 -17.28
CA VAL A 67 -27.92 2.63 -17.68
C VAL A 67 -26.83 1.95 -16.84
N ILE A 68 -25.91 1.26 -17.49
CA ILE A 68 -24.83 0.52 -16.79
C ILE A 68 -23.58 1.39 -16.68
N LYS A 69 -23.22 1.81 -15.45
CA LYS A 69 -22.02 2.60 -15.13
C LYS A 69 -21.06 1.84 -14.21
N LEU A 70 -20.35 0.89 -14.76
CA LEU A 70 -19.44 0.01 -14.00
C LEU A 70 -17.98 0.47 -14.05
N LEU A 71 -17.60 1.22 -15.08
CA LEU A 71 -16.24 1.68 -15.34
C LEU A 71 -16.22 3.21 -15.52
N GLN A 72 -15.02 3.81 -15.41
CA GLN A 72 -14.85 5.26 -15.58
C GLN A 72 -15.03 5.73 -17.04
N ASN A 73 -14.80 4.84 -18.01
CA ASN A 73 -14.94 5.17 -19.43
C ASN A 73 -16.38 4.97 -19.89
N GLU A 74 -17.05 6.05 -20.29
CA GLU A 74 -18.44 6.03 -20.71
C GLU A 74 -18.66 5.27 -22.03
N ASP A 75 -17.76 5.33 -22.98
CA ASP A 75 -17.89 4.60 -24.26
C ASP A 75 -17.86 3.08 -24.02
N ILE A 76 -17.11 2.62 -23.02
CA ILE A 76 -17.07 1.19 -22.64
C ILE A 76 -18.36 0.82 -21.90
N ASN A 77 -18.88 1.66 -21.04
CA ASN A 77 -20.16 1.40 -20.36
C ASN A 77 -21.30 1.26 -21.37
N VAL A 78 -21.34 2.10 -22.40
CA VAL A 78 -22.31 1.98 -23.51
C VAL A 78 -22.17 0.63 -24.23
N GLN A 79 -20.96 0.16 -24.50
CA GLN A 79 -20.75 -1.15 -25.12
C GLN A 79 -21.19 -2.31 -24.22
N ILE A 80 -20.97 -2.21 -22.90
CA ILE A 80 -21.44 -3.18 -21.92
C ILE A 80 -22.97 -3.20 -21.88
N GLU A 81 -23.59 -2.02 -21.81
CA GLU A 81 -25.04 -1.84 -21.81
C GLU A 81 -25.68 -2.44 -23.08
N ASP A 82 -25.13 -2.11 -24.23
CA ASP A 82 -25.54 -2.62 -25.53
C ASP A 82 -25.49 -4.16 -25.58
N ALA A 83 -24.40 -4.76 -25.10
CA ALA A 83 -24.23 -6.20 -25.04
C ALA A 83 -25.24 -6.87 -24.11
N ILE A 84 -25.47 -6.30 -22.93
CA ILE A 84 -26.34 -6.90 -21.89
C ILE A 84 -27.82 -6.69 -22.19
N PHE A 85 -28.24 -5.57 -22.74
CA PHE A 85 -29.64 -5.33 -23.07
C PHE A 85 -29.93 -5.65 -24.53
N ARG A 86 -29.49 -4.82 -25.46
CA ARG A 86 -29.87 -4.95 -26.86
C ARG A 86 -29.47 -6.31 -27.45
N ARG A 87 -28.22 -6.74 -27.30
CA ARG A 87 -27.75 -7.98 -27.93
C ARG A 87 -28.36 -9.23 -27.30
N VAL A 88 -28.53 -9.27 -25.98
CA VAL A 88 -29.23 -10.38 -25.31
C VAL A 88 -30.69 -10.47 -25.75
N ASP A 89 -31.40 -9.33 -25.91
CA ASP A 89 -32.78 -9.31 -26.40
C ASP A 89 -32.87 -9.77 -27.87
N GLU A 90 -31.92 -9.36 -28.71
CA GLU A 90 -31.80 -9.85 -30.08
C GLU A 90 -31.64 -11.39 -30.12
N LEU A 91 -30.73 -11.93 -29.29
CA LEU A 91 -30.50 -13.38 -29.20
C LEU A 91 -31.74 -14.14 -28.73
N GLN A 92 -32.52 -13.58 -27.82
CA GLN A 92 -33.79 -14.12 -27.38
C GLN A 92 -34.79 -14.21 -28.56
N LEU A 93 -34.86 -13.20 -29.41
CA LEU A 93 -35.72 -13.20 -30.59
C LEU A 93 -35.20 -14.12 -31.69
N GLU A 94 -33.88 -14.13 -31.92
CA GLU A 94 -33.24 -14.98 -32.92
C GLU A 94 -33.47 -16.46 -32.63
N VAL A 95 -33.30 -16.90 -31.36
CA VAL A 95 -33.51 -18.29 -30.99
C VAL A 95 -34.95 -18.74 -31.24
N GLU A 96 -35.94 -17.85 -31.03
CA GLU A 96 -37.33 -18.16 -31.31
C GLU A 96 -37.64 -18.29 -32.81
N ARG A 97 -36.90 -17.58 -33.65
CA ARG A 97 -37.02 -17.66 -35.13
C ARG A 97 -36.29 -18.87 -35.71
N ARG A 98 -35.33 -19.48 -35.00
CA ARG A 98 -34.57 -20.66 -35.48
C ARG A 98 -35.50 -21.84 -35.69
N LYS A 99 -35.28 -22.59 -36.78
CA LYS A 99 -36.03 -23.82 -37.09
C LYS A 99 -35.45 -25.02 -36.32
N THR A 100 -35.41 -24.90 -35.00
CA THR A 100 -34.93 -25.95 -34.08
C THR A 100 -36.07 -26.41 -33.18
N ASP A 101 -35.91 -27.60 -32.56
CA ASP A 101 -36.93 -28.17 -31.67
C ASP A 101 -37.05 -27.34 -30.37
N HIS A 102 -38.13 -27.62 -29.63
CA HIS A 102 -38.46 -26.94 -28.42
C HIS A 102 -37.40 -27.02 -27.32
N ASN A 103 -36.80 -28.21 -27.14
CA ASN A 103 -35.81 -28.46 -26.09
C ASN A 103 -34.49 -27.76 -26.41
N SER A 104 -34.07 -27.70 -27.67
CA SER A 104 -32.91 -26.92 -28.14
C SER A 104 -33.06 -25.46 -27.84
N LYS A 105 -34.26 -24.85 -28.04
CA LYS A 105 -34.52 -23.45 -27.70
C LYS A 105 -34.47 -23.21 -26.20
N ILE A 106 -35.04 -24.11 -25.38
CA ILE A 106 -34.95 -24.05 -23.92
C ILE A 106 -33.48 -24.14 -23.46
N GLY A 107 -32.72 -25.07 -24.03
CA GLY A 107 -31.30 -25.26 -23.76
C GLY A 107 -30.50 -23.95 -23.99
N TYR A 108 -30.77 -23.27 -25.11
CA TYR A 108 -30.16 -21.99 -25.44
C TYR A 108 -30.49 -20.89 -24.42
N LEU A 109 -31.79 -20.68 -24.14
CA LEU A 109 -32.23 -19.64 -23.21
C LEU A 109 -31.72 -19.90 -21.78
N ARG A 110 -31.69 -21.17 -21.33
CA ARG A 110 -31.12 -21.55 -20.06
C ARG A 110 -29.62 -21.25 -20.02
N GLY A 111 -28.87 -21.64 -21.07
CA GLY A 111 -27.45 -21.37 -21.17
C GLY A 111 -27.14 -19.87 -21.11
N LEU A 112 -27.91 -19.05 -21.83
CA LEU A 112 -27.76 -17.58 -21.81
C LEU A 112 -28.02 -17.02 -20.40
N LYS A 113 -29.03 -17.51 -19.71
CA LYS A 113 -29.31 -17.13 -18.31
C LYS A 113 -28.16 -17.47 -17.37
N GLU A 114 -27.63 -18.70 -17.44
CA GLU A 114 -26.50 -19.13 -16.61
C GLU A 114 -25.25 -18.29 -16.90
N LEU A 115 -25.04 -17.92 -18.17
CA LEU A 115 -23.95 -17.03 -18.56
C LEU A 115 -24.07 -15.65 -17.91
N LEU A 116 -25.27 -15.04 -17.94
CA LEU A 116 -25.52 -13.74 -17.30
C LEU A 116 -25.32 -13.81 -15.78
N LEU A 117 -25.70 -14.93 -15.14
CA LEU A 117 -25.44 -15.14 -13.71
C LEU A 117 -23.93 -15.22 -13.40
N GLU A 118 -23.16 -15.97 -14.20
CA GLU A 118 -21.74 -16.08 -13.99
C GLU A 118 -21.02 -14.76 -14.27
N TYR A 119 -21.41 -14.04 -15.32
CA TYR A 119 -20.92 -12.68 -15.60
C TYR A 119 -21.19 -11.73 -14.44
N GLN A 120 -22.44 -11.70 -13.92
CA GLN A 120 -22.81 -10.89 -12.77
C GLN A 120 -21.93 -11.18 -11.55
N LYS A 121 -21.65 -12.44 -11.26
CA LYS A 121 -20.80 -12.89 -10.16
C LYS A 121 -19.37 -12.36 -10.32
N GLN A 122 -18.79 -12.48 -11.51
CA GLN A 122 -17.43 -12.02 -11.79
C GLN A 122 -17.30 -10.50 -11.71
N VAL A 123 -18.28 -9.76 -12.24
CA VAL A 123 -18.30 -8.29 -12.17
C VAL A 123 -18.43 -7.79 -10.73
N LYS A 124 -19.23 -8.47 -9.89
CA LYS A 124 -19.33 -8.15 -8.46
C LYS A 124 -18.00 -8.39 -7.73
N MET A 125 -17.27 -9.43 -8.08
CA MET A 125 -15.95 -9.71 -7.51
C MET A 125 -14.90 -8.71 -7.99
N LYS A 126 -14.94 -8.35 -9.28
CA LYS A 126 -13.96 -7.45 -9.91
C LYS A 126 -14.61 -6.65 -11.04
N ARG A 127 -14.92 -5.39 -10.80
CA ARG A 127 -15.61 -4.51 -11.76
C ARG A 127 -14.94 -4.43 -13.14
N SER A 128 -13.61 -4.53 -13.22
CA SER A 128 -12.90 -4.53 -14.51
C SER A 128 -13.26 -5.72 -15.42
N MET A 129 -13.91 -6.76 -14.90
CA MET A 129 -14.41 -7.87 -15.73
C MET A 129 -15.58 -7.46 -16.61
N ALA A 130 -16.24 -6.35 -16.30
CA ALA A 130 -17.37 -5.84 -17.08
C ALA A 130 -17.03 -5.58 -18.56
N VAL A 131 -15.80 -5.20 -18.86
CA VAL A 131 -15.32 -4.92 -20.23
C VAL A 131 -15.49 -6.11 -21.19
N TYR A 132 -15.60 -7.33 -20.67
CA TYR A 132 -15.69 -8.53 -21.50
C TYR A 132 -17.13 -8.88 -21.94
N ALA A 133 -18.17 -8.12 -21.53
CA ALA A 133 -19.57 -8.40 -21.87
C ALA A 133 -19.79 -8.58 -23.40
N PRO A 134 -19.35 -7.68 -24.29
CA PRO A 134 -19.58 -7.84 -25.72
C PRO A 134 -19.00 -9.15 -26.28
N VAL A 135 -17.72 -9.41 -25.98
CA VAL A 135 -17.03 -10.63 -26.43
C VAL A 135 -17.68 -11.89 -25.87
N LEU A 136 -18.11 -11.84 -24.60
CA LEU A 136 -18.73 -12.95 -23.91
C LEU A 136 -20.08 -13.35 -24.57
N ILE A 137 -20.95 -12.38 -24.82
CA ILE A 137 -22.28 -12.62 -25.41
C ILE A 137 -22.16 -13.14 -26.85
N GLU A 138 -21.28 -12.56 -27.67
CA GLU A 138 -21.06 -13.04 -29.06
C GLU A 138 -20.41 -14.45 -29.09
N SER A 139 -19.47 -14.71 -28.18
CA SER A 139 -18.86 -16.03 -28.08
C SER A 139 -19.82 -17.10 -27.59
N PHE A 140 -20.74 -16.74 -26.70
CA PHE A 140 -21.83 -17.64 -26.31
C PHE A 140 -22.65 -18.08 -27.49
N ASP A 141 -23.17 -17.16 -28.33
CA ASP A 141 -23.96 -17.50 -29.50
C ASP A 141 -23.17 -18.37 -30.49
N SER A 142 -21.93 -18.00 -30.76
CA SER A 142 -21.02 -18.78 -31.63
C SER A 142 -20.83 -20.21 -31.11
N CYS A 143 -20.57 -20.38 -29.80
CA CYS A 143 -20.45 -21.71 -29.18
C CYS A 143 -21.74 -22.51 -29.27
N MET A 144 -22.89 -21.94 -28.99
CA MET A 144 -24.18 -22.60 -29.06
C MET A 144 -24.54 -23.04 -30.50
N GLN A 145 -24.14 -22.28 -31.51
CA GLN A 145 -24.32 -22.65 -32.90
C GLN A 145 -23.42 -23.83 -33.29
N LEU A 146 -22.15 -23.81 -32.90
CA LEU A 146 -21.22 -24.94 -33.16
C LEU A 146 -21.70 -26.23 -32.46
N MET A 147 -22.08 -26.13 -31.16
CA MET A 147 -22.64 -27.27 -30.41
C MET A 147 -23.89 -27.84 -31.07
N SER A 148 -24.77 -27.01 -31.61
CA SER A 148 -25.98 -27.48 -32.32
C SER A 148 -25.65 -28.26 -33.61
N ARG A 149 -24.46 -28.02 -34.19
CA ARG A 149 -23.95 -28.74 -35.38
C ARG A 149 -23.02 -29.92 -34.99
N GLN A 150 -22.82 -30.17 -33.70
CA GLN A 150 -21.83 -31.13 -33.16
C GLN A 150 -20.39 -30.81 -33.57
N GLU A 151 -20.06 -29.52 -33.79
CA GLU A 151 -18.75 -29.01 -34.13
C GLU A 151 -18.00 -28.58 -32.87
N SER A 152 -16.65 -28.60 -32.91
CA SER A 152 -15.82 -28.23 -31.78
C SER A 152 -15.89 -26.72 -31.49
N VAL A 153 -16.03 -26.36 -30.22
CA VAL A 153 -15.99 -24.96 -29.76
C VAL A 153 -14.57 -24.45 -29.45
N VAL A 154 -13.58 -25.33 -29.49
CA VAL A 154 -12.16 -24.99 -29.19
C VAL A 154 -11.66 -23.79 -29.98
N PRO A 155 -11.94 -23.64 -31.31
CA PRO A 155 -11.48 -22.45 -32.05
C PRO A 155 -12.02 -21.13 -31.51
N VAL A 156 -13.26 -21.09 -31.04
CA VAL A 156 -13.84 -19.90 -30.41
C VAL A 156 -13.11 -19.57 -29.11
N ILE A 157 -12.90 -20.58 -28.25
CA ILE A 157 -12.19 -20.42 -26.97
C ILE A 157 -10.72 -20.00 -27.21
N GLN A 158 -10.10 -20.45 -28.30
CA GLN A 158 -8.75 -20.03 -28.69
C GLN A 158 -8.70 -18.56 -29.14
N SER A 159 -9.76 -18.04 -29.73
CA SER A 159 -9.77 -16.66 -30.28
C SER A 159 -10.06 -15.58 -29.25
N ILE A 160 -10.67 -15.91 -28.08
CA ILE A 160 -11.11 -14.94 -27.08
C ILE A 160 -10.19 -14.91 -25.84
N PRO A 161 -10.15 -13.80 -25.07
CA PRO A 161 -9.45 -13.75 -23.79
C PRO A 161 -10.00 -14.80 -22.80
N TYR A 162 -9.13 -15.33 -21.91
CA TYR A 162 -9.58 -16.34 -20.93
C TYR A 162 -10.66 -15.78 -19.99
N GLN A 163 -10.65 -14.48 -19.70
CA GLN A 163 -11.65 -13.80 -18.89
C GLN A 163 -13.07 -13.88 -19.49
N ALA A 164 -13.17 -13.96 -20.81
CA ALA A 164 -14.43 -14.22 -21.51
C ALA A 164 -14.69 -15.72 -21.72
N ALA A 165 -13.63 -16.56 -21.80
CA ALA A 165 -13.75 -17.99 -22.00
C ALA A 165 -14.18 -18.75 -20.72
N GLU A 166 -13.70 -18.31 -19.55
CA GLU A 166 -13.94 -18.97 -18.26
C GLU A 166 -15.44 -18.98 -17.86
N PRO A 167 -16.22 -17.90 -18.02
CA PRO A 167 -17.66 -17.91 -17.80
C PRO A 167 -18.46 -18.85 -18.69
N LEU A 168 -17.91 -19.25 -19.83
CA LEU A 168 -18.55 -20.20 -20.76
C LEU A 168 -18.36 -21.67 -20.35
N LEU A 169 -17.40 -21.99 -19.46
CA LEU A 169 -17.08 -23.36 -19.06
C LEU A 169 -18.29 -24.21 -18.61
N PRO A 170 -19.26 -23.69 -17.83
CA PRO A 170 -20.44 -24.48 -17.43
C PRO A 170 -21.25 -25.02 -18.59
N LEU A 171 -21.21 -24.37 -19.75
CA LEU A 171 -21.92 -24.79 -20.96
C LEU A 171 -21.33 -26.10 -21.56
N PHE A 172 -20.04 -26.36 -21.30
CA PHE A 172 -19.25 -27.40 -21.95
C PHE A 172 -19.09 -28.67 -21.13
N TYR A 173 -19.73 -28.81 -19.97
CA TYR A 173 -19.55 -29.97 -19.09
C TYR A 173 -19.94 -31.33 -19.74
N ALA A 174 -20.81 -31.30 -20.73
CA ALA A 174 -21.19 -32.49 -21.49
C ALA A 174 -20.42 -32.64 -22.82
N GLU A 175 -19.55 -31.71 -23.17
CA GLU A 175 -18.84 -31.70 -24.45
C GLU A 175 -17.60 -32.61 -24.42
N LYS A 176 -17.37 -33.28 -25.57
CA LYS A 176 -16.18 -34.15 -25.75
C LYS A 176 -14.87 -33.42 -25.59
N ASP A 177 -14.85 -32.16 -25.96
CA ASP A 177 -13.65 -31.30 -26.00
C ASP A 177 -13.39 -30.57 -24.68
N LEU A 178 -14.13 -30.86 -23.61
CA LEU A 178 -14.01 -30.16 -22.32
C LEU A 178 -12.56 -30.13 -21.79
N ALA A 179 -11.82 -31.23 -21.94
CA ALA A 179 -10.43 -31.31 -21.50
C ALA A 179 -9.54 -30.33 -22.28
N GLU A 180 -9.71 -30.25 -23.60
CA GLU A 180 -8.96 -29.32 -24.45
C GLU A 180 -9.35 -27.86 -24.22
N ILE A 181 -10.65 -27.56 -24.01
CA ILE A 181 -11.15 -26.25 -23.63
C ILE A 181 -10.49 -25.78 -22.34
N LYS A 182 -10.48 -26.61 -21.29
CA LYS A 182 -9.82 -26.30 -20.01
C LYS A 182 -8.33 -26.06 -20.17
N LYS A 183 -7.67 -26.85 -20.99
CA LYS A 183 -6.24 -26.70 -21.32
C LYS A 183 -5.95 -25.37 -22.00
N VAL A 184 -6.73 -24.97 -23.01
CA VAL A 184 -6.58 -23.71 -23.70
C VAL A 184 -6.76 -22.54 -22.73
N ILE A 185 -7.79 -22.56 -21.88
CA ILE A 185 -8.03 -21.54 -20.87
C ILE A 185 -6.85 -21.47 -19.88
N PHE A 186 -6.39 -22.62 -19.37
CA PHE A 186 -5.24 -22.69 -18.45
C PHE A 186 -3.98 -22.08 -19.08
N LEU A 187 -3.63 -22.43 -20.31
CA LEU A 187 -2.44 -21.89 -21.00
C LEU A 187 -2.52 -20.38 -21.18
N LYS A 188 -3.69 -19.81 -21.46
CA LYS A 188 -3.90 -18.37 -21.52
C LYS A 188 -3.75 -17.72 -20.16
N LYS A 189 -4.33 -18.33 -19.11
CA LYS A 189 -4.18 -17.86 -17.71
C LYS A 189 -2.71 -17.89 -17.27
N ALA A 190 -2.00 -18.98 -17.56
CA ALA A 190 -0.59 -19.13 -17.23
C ALA A 190 0.27 -18.03 -17.90
N LYS A 191 -0.01 -17.71 -19.15
CA LYS A 191 0.68 -16.62 -19.86
C LYS A 191 0.42 -15.24 -19.28
N ASP A 192 -0.83 -14.94 -18.90
CA ASP A 192 -1.22 -13.64 -18.36
C ASP A 192 -0.84 -13.49 -16.88
N ASN A 193 -0.82 -14.59 -16.12
CA ASN A 193 -0.53 -14.65 -14.70
C ASN A 193 0.45 -15.78 -14.35
N PRO A 194 1.72 -15.67 -14.71
CA PRO A 194 2.72 -16.72 -14.46
C PRO A 194 2.88 -17.11 -12.99
N LYS A 195 2.56 -16.20 -12.08
CA LYS A 195 2.60 -16.45 -10.62
C LYS A 195 1.60 -17.50 -10.15
N ASN A 196 0.53 -17.73 -10.90
CA ASN A 196 -0.54 -18.64 -10.52
C ASN A 196 -0.44 -20.02 -11.20
N ILE A 197 0.61 -20.28 -11.98
CA ILE A 197 0.78 -21.52 -12.72
C ILE A 197 0.62 -22.75 -11.81
N LEU A 198 1.28 -22.76 -10.65
CA LEU A 198 1.29 -23.91 -9.75
C LEU A 198 -0.07 -24.21 -9.10
N LEU A 199 -0.98 -23.25 -9.03
CA LEU A 199 -2.33 -23.46 -8.50
C LEU A 199 -3.17 -24.37 -9.40
N GLU A 200 -2.97 -24.31 -10.71
CA GLU A 200 -3.86 -24.93 -11.69
C GLU A 200 -3.17 -26.01 -12.57
N ILE A 201 -1.84 -26.17 -12.49
CA ILE A 201 -1.07 -27.06 -13.37
C ILE A 201 -1.28 -28.56 -13.09
N ALA A 202 -1.75 -28.95 -11.91
CA ALA A 202 -1.81 -30.36 -11.48
C ALA A 202 -2.47 -31.31 -12.48
N PRO A 203 -3.59 -30.98 -13.15
CA PRO A 203 -4.20 -31.85 -14.14
C PRO A 203 -3.34 -32.11 -15.40
N TYR A 204 -2.33 -31.29 -15.62
CA TYR A 204 -1.50 -31.25 -16.82
C TYR A 204 -0.10 -31.86 -16.60
N GLU A 205 0.07 -32.70 -15.57
CA GLU A 205 1.36 -33.26 -15.17
C GLU A 205 2.10 -33.98 -16.33
N ASN A 206 1.37 -34.65 -17.22
CA ASN A 206 1.95 -35.42 -18.30
C ASN A 206 1.96 -34.67 -19.65
N GLU A 207 1.56 -33.43 -19.68
CA GLU A 207 1.57 -32.62 -20.90
C GLU A 207 2.99 -32.14 -21.22
N SER A 208 3.30 -32.06 -22.52
CA SER A 208 4.64 -31.69 -22.99
C SER A 208 5.08 -30.28 -22.58
N PHE A 209 4.14 -29.39 -22.30
CA PHE A 209 4.43 -28.02 -21.85
C PHE A 209 4.64 -27.90 -20.34
N ALA A 210 4.37 -28.92 -19.54
CA ALA A 210 4.36 -28.85 -18.09
C ALA A 210 5.72 -28.41 -17.51
N ASP A 211 6.83 -28.96 -18.02
CA ASP A 211 8.17 -28.57 -17.56
C ASP A 211 8.50 -27.10 -17.86
N SER A 212 8.14 -26.61 -19.04
CA SER A 212 8.32 -25.19 -19.41
C SER A 212 7.56 -24.25 -18.47
N LEU A 213 6.34 -24.63 -18.07
CA LEU A 213 5.54 -23.84 -17.13
C LEU A 213 6.09 -23.91 -15.68
N ILE A 214 6.67 -25.03 -15.26
CA ILE A 214 7.39 -25.13 -13.98
C ILE A 214 8.60 -24.20 -13.98
N ILE A 215 9.36 -24.15 -15.06
CA ILE A 215 10.50 -23.21 -15.20
C ILE A 215 10.01 -21.76 -15.16
N GLU A 216 8.93 -21.42 -15.85
CA GLU A 216 8.33 -20.10 -15.84
C GLU A 216 7.82 -19.71 -14.45
N ALA A 217 7.19 -20.65 -13.74
CA ALA A 217 6.79 -20.44 -12.35
C ALA A 217 8.00 -20.18 -11.44
N ALA A 218 9.12 -20.88 -11.63
CA ALA A 218 10.34 -20.65 -10.87
C ALA A 218 10.94 -19.26 -11.10
N LEU A 219 10.80 -18.71 -12.29
CA LEU A 219 11.26 -17.34 -12.61
C LEU A 219 10.36 -16.26 -12.01
N ASN A 220 9.06 -16.51 -11.93
CA ASN A 220 8.07 -15.52 -11.50
C ASN A 220 7.72 -15.61 -10.00
N ASN A 221 7.78 -16.82 -9.43
CA ASN A 221 7.48 -17.07 -8.02
C ASN A 221 8.27 -18.26 -7.47
N PRO A 222 9.59 -18.14 -7.25
CA PRO A 222 10.43 -19.23 -6.74
C PRO A 222 9.96 -19.77 -5.39
N MET A 223 9.28 -18.94 -4.56
CA MET A 223 8.77 -19.34 -3.26
C MET A 223 7.64 -20.37 -3.38
N ASP A 224 6.81 -20.28 -4.39
CA ASP A 224 5.78 -21.30 -4.64
C ASP A 224 6.43 -22.62 -5.04
N ILE A 225 7.46 -22.61 -5.89
CA ILE A 225 8.24 -23.83 -6.20
C ILE A 225 8.75 -24.48 -4.92
N TYR A 226 9.33 -23.69 -4.00
CA TYR A 226 9.81 -24.18 -2.70
C TYR A 226 8.68 -24.82 -1.88
N THR A 227 7.55 -24.12 -1.78
CA THR A 227 6.39 -24.58 -1.00
C THR A 227 5.77 -25.87 -1.56
N TYR A 228 5.54 -25.92 -2.88
CA TYR A 228 4.98 -27.11 -3.53
C TYR A 228 5.96 -28.30 -3.53
N ALA A 229 7.28 -28.04 -3.61
CA ALA A 229 8.29 -29.11 -3.53
C ALA A 229 8.26 -29.85 -2.18
N GLN A 230 7.83 -29.20 -1.08
CA GLN A 230 7.67 -29.85 0.22
C GLN A 230 6.48 -30.81 0.27
N ALA A 231 5.48 -30.63 -0.58
CA ALA A 231 4.28 -31.47 -0.62
C ALA A 231 4.54 -32.80 -1.39
N SER A 232 5.18 -33.74 -0.76
CA SER A 232 5.82 -34.93 -1.37
C SER A 232 4.96 -35.75 -2.32
N LYS A 233 3.63 -35.72 -2.22
CA LYS A 233 2.70 -36.54 -3.01
C LYS A 233 1.92 -35.76 -4.09
N SER A 234 2.09 -34.46 -4.18
CA SER A 234 1.34 -33.65 -5.16
C SER A 234 1.89 -33.82 -6.57
N ALA A 235 1.04 -33.60 -7.58
CA ALA A 235 1.46 -33.57 -8.98
C ALA A 235 2.52 -32.49 -9.23
N GLN A 236 2.33 -31.32 -8.60
CA GLN A 236 3.29 -30.22 -8.68
C GLN A 236 4.67 -30.62 -8.15
N ALA A 237 4.73 -31.30 -7.00
CA ALA A 237 6.01 -31.76 -6.43
C ALA A 237 6.71 -32.78 -7.35
N ARG A 238 5.95 -33.68 -7.99
CA ARG A 238 6.53 -34.62 -8.96
C ARG A 238 7.10 -33.89 -10.17
N MET A 239 6.37 -32.95 -10.74
CA MET A 239 6.84 -32.11 -11.84
C MET A 239 8.10 -31.32 -11.48
N ILE A 240 8.12 -30.66 -10.30
CA ILE A 240 9.26 -29.92 -9.80
C ILE A 240 10.51 -30.80 -9.68
N ARG A 241 10.38 -32.00 -9.08
CA ARG A 241 11.50 -32.92 -8.89
C ARG A 241 12.05 -33.53 -10.16
N ARG A 242 11.24 -33.68 -11.20
CA ARG A 242 11.67 -34.25 -12.50
C ARG A 242 12.29 -33.20 -13.43
N SER A 243 12.10 -31.89 -13.14
CA SER A 243 12.67 -30.81 -13.95
C SER A 243 14.20 -30.88 -13.96
N GLN A 244 14.82 -30.57 -15.09
CA GLN A 244 16.26 -30.51 -15.25
C GLN A 244 16.80 -29.08 -15.19
N ASP A 245 15.95 -28.08 -15.00
CA ASP A 245 16.38 -26.70 -14.86
C ASP A 245 17.15 -26.47 -13.56
N PRO A 246 18.38 -25.90 -13.61
CA PRO A 246 19.21 -25.72 -12.42
C PRO A 246 18.54 -24.90 -11.31
N ARG A 247 17.68 -23.93 -11.66
CA ARG A 247 16.96 -23.11 -10.70
C ARG A 247 15.93 -23.95 -9.94
N VAL A 248 15.08 -24.67 -10.67
CA VAL A 248 14.06 -25.57 -10.11
C VAL A 248 14.70 -26.64 -9.23
N LEU A 249 15.76 -27.30 -9.73
CA LEU A 249 16.51 -28.31 -8.98
C LEU A 249 17.13 -27.76 -7.69
N THR A 250 17.68 -26.55 -7.74
CA THR A 250 18.27 -25.91 -6.55
C THR A 250 17.18 -25.62 -5.52
N ILE A 251 16.05 -25.04 -5.92
CA ILE A 251 14.93 -24.77 -5.02
C ILE A 251 14.39 -26.08 -4.42
N ALA A 252 14.24 -27.13 -5.23
CA ALA A 252 13.78 -28.44 -4.74
C ALA A 252 14.73 -29.00 -3.68
N LYS A 253 16.04 -28.96 -3.89
CA LYS A 253 17.05 -29.37 -2.89
C LYS A 253 16.96 -28.54 -1.60
N LEU A 254 16.72 -27.22 -1.70
CA LEU A 254 16.54 -26.38 -0.52
C LEU A 254 15.28 -26.74 0.26
N SER A 255 14.21 -27.15 -0.42
CA SER A 255 12.96 -27.56 0.23
C SER A 255 13.07 -28.82 1.09
N GLU A 256 14.10 -29.65 0.85
CA GLU A 256 14.39 -30.88 1.60
C GLU A 256 15.23 -30.61 2.87
N LYS A 257 15.81 -29.40 2.99
CA LYS A 257 16.64 -29.04 4.13
C LYS A 257 15.80 -28.62 5.34
N LEU A 258 16.21 -29.03 6.53
CA LEU A 258 15.70 -28.47 7.77
C LEU A 258 15.98 -26.94 7.79
N ASN A 259 14.94 -26.14 8.02
CA ASN A 259 15.03 -24.67 7.93
C ASN A 259 15.50 -24.14 6.58
N GLY A 260 15.10 -24.82 5.48
CA GLY A 260 15.49 -24.46 4.11
C GLY A 260 15.23 -23.00 3.72
N THR A 261 14.29 -22.34 4.39
CA THR A 261 14.00 -20.91 4.20
C THR A 261 15.20 -20.00 4.52
N LEU A 262 16.12 -20.43 5.39
CA LEU A 262 17.36 -19.69 5.67
C LEU A 262 18.33 -19.69 4.47
N PHE A 263 18.17 -20.60 3.54
CA PHE A 263 19.04 -20.73 2.35
C PHE A 263 18.47 -19.98 1.14
N LEU A 264 17.15 -19.76 1.07
CA LEU A 264 16.49 -19.10 -0.05
C LEU A 264 17.07 -17.73 -0.42
N PRO A 265 17.48 -16.88 0.55
CA PRO A 265 18.14 -15.60 0.22
C PRO A 265 19.36 -15.71 -0.71
N PHE A 266 20.01 -16.87 -0.72
CA PHE A 266 21.24 -17.12 -1.47
C PHE A 266 21.02 -17.93 -2.76
N LEU A 267 19.79 -18.10 -3.20
CA LEU A 267 19.44 -18.96 -4.35
C LEU A 267 20.28 -18.62 -5.59
N ASP A 268 20.37 -17.35 -5.95
CA ASP A 268 21.12 -16.91 -7.13
C ASP A 268 22.63 -17.16 -6.99
N GLU A 269 23.16 -17.09 -5.77
CA GLU A 269 24.56 -17.42 -5.47
C GLU A 269 24.83 -18.93 -5.57
N PHE A 270 23.86 -19.77 -5.18
CA PHE A 270 23.95 -21.23 -5.38
C PHE A 270 23.92 -21.61 -6.85
N ILE A 271 23.01 -21.02 -7.61
CA ILE A 271 22.87 -21.26 -9.06
C ILE A 271 24.15 -20.83 -9.79
N SER A 272 24.74 -19.71 -9.38
CA SER A 272 25.99 -19.20 -9.95
C SER A 272 27.26 -19.93 -9.44
N GLY A 273 27.12 -20.84 -8.46
CA GLY A 273 28.26 -21.53 -7.86
C GLY A 273 29.18 -20.69 -6.98
N ASN A 274 28.77 -19.47 -6.63
CA ASN A 274 29.56 -18.54 -5.82
C ASN A 274 29.59 -18.92 -4.34
N ILE A 275 28.55 -19.58 -3.84
CA ILE A 275 28.44 -20.03 -2.44
C ILE A 275 27.94 -21.48 -2.44
N SER A 276 28.43 -22.29 -1.50
CA SER A 276 28.00 -23.68 -1.28
C SER A 276 26.95 -23.75 -0.17
N LEU A 277 26.14 -24.79 -0.18
CA LEU A 277 25.17 -25.09 0.89
C LEU A 277 25.86 -25.23 2.25
N ASP A 278 27.06 -25.85 2.27
CA ASP A 278 27.82 -26.07 3.50
C ASP A 278 28.35 -24.75 4.08
N SER A 279 28.76 -23.81 3.22
CA SER A 279 29.15 -22.46 3.63
C SER A 279 28.05 -21.72 4.34
N VAL A 280 26.81 -21.81 3.82
CA VAL A 280 25.64 -21.18 4.47
C VAL A 280 25.29 -21.92 5.76
N SER A 281 25.28 -23.27 5.77
CA SER A 281 25.03 -24.07 6.97
C SER A 281 25.97 -23.71 8.12
N ALA A 282 27.23 -23.49 7.84
CA ALA A 282 28.24 -23.14 8.83
C ALA A 282 27.96 -21.82 9.54
N VAL A 283 27.36 -20.85 8.87
CA VAL A 283 27.09 -19.51 9.43
C VAL A 283 25.70 -19.35 10.05
N THR A 284 24.75 -20.25 9.75
CA THR A 284 23.38 -20.18 10.28
C THR A 284 23.29 -20.39 11.79
N THR A 285 24.33 -20.94 12.42
CA THR A 285 24.42 -21.18 13.87
C THR A 285 24.67 -19.90 14.67
N SER A 286 25.16 -18.83 14.02
CA SER A 286 25.45 -17.54 14.66
C SER A 286 24.70 -16.42 13.95
N PRO A 287 23.78 -15.71 14.64
CA PRO A 287 23.02 -14.61 14.05
C PRO A 287 23.92 -13.53 13.41
N ALA A 288 25.05 -13.21 14.05
CA ALA A 288 25.97 -12.19 13.54
C ALA A 288 26.69 -12.61 12.25
N THR A 289 27.13 -13.87 12.16
CA THR A 289 27.82 -14.38 10.95
C THR A 289 26.80 -14.58 9.80
N TYR A 290 25.60 -15.02 10.10
CA TYR A 290 24.54 -15.16 9.13
C TYR A 290 24.10 -13.77 8.60
N TYR A 291 23.92 -12.78 9.48
CA TYR A 291 23.63 -11.40 9.10
C TYR A 291 24.71 -10.80 8.20
N ARG A 292 25.99 -11.03 8.54
CA ARG A 292 27.13 -10.62 7.71
C ARG A 292 27.03 -11.19 6.29
N LEU A 293 26.71 -12.48 6.14
CA LEU A 293 26.58 -13.12 4.85
C LEU A 293 25.39 -12.51 4.05
N LEU A 294 24.27 -12.21 4.73
CA LEU A 294 23.11 -11.53 4.10
C LEU A 294 23.52 -10.15 3.56
N VAL A 295 24.21 -9.35 4.36
CA VAL A 295 24.69 -8.01 3.94
C VAL A 295 25.64 -8.10 2.74
N GLN A 296 26.63 -8.99 2.79
CA GLN A 296 27.56 -9.19 1.68
C GLN A 296 26.85 -9.62 0.40
N THR A 297 25.85 -10.48 0.53
CA THR A 297 25.02 -10.94 -0.60
C THR A 297 24.17 -9.79 -1.16
N GLN A 298 23.58 -8.96 -0.30
CA GLN A 298 22.81 -7.78 -0.74
C GLN A 298 23.68 -6.81 -1.53
N ILE A 299 24.91 -6.56 -1.10
CA ILE A 299 25.85 -5.69 -1.82
C ILE A 299 26.16 -6.27 -3.21
N ARG A 300 26.39 -7.59 -3.33
CA ARG A 300 26.62 -8.25 -4.63
C ARG A 300 25.37 -8.21 -5.52
N TYR A 301 24.19 -8.46 -4.94
CA TYR A 301 22.93 -8.39 -5.70
C TYR A 301 22.67 -6.99 -6.21
N GLN A 302 22.94 -5.97 -5.41
CA GLN A 302 22.82 -4.58 -5.86
C GLN A 302 23.78 -4.24 -7.02
N GLN A 303 25.01 -4.76 -7.01
CA GLN A 303 25.95 -4.62 -8.13
C GLN A 303 25.39 -5.26 -9.41
N ARG A 304 24.86 -6.48 -9.32
CA ARG A 304 24.25 -7.20 -10.44
C ARG A 304 23.02 -6.47 -10.98
N LEU A 305 22.13 -6.02 -10.11
CA LEU A 305 20.92 -5.24 -10.48
C LEU A 305 21.31 -3.93 -11.19
N THR A 306 22.33 -3.23 -10.71
CA THR A 306 22.85 -2.00 -11.34
C THR A 306 23.44 -2.28 -12.72
N ALA A 307 24.01 -3.46 -12.94
CA ALA A 307 24.50 -3.92 -14.23
C ALA A 307 23.38 -4.44 -15.18
N GLY A 308 22.11 -4.40 -14.75
CA GLY A 308 20.96 -4.84 -15.54
C GLY A 308 20.62 -6.33 -15.45
N ASP A 309 21.24 -7.05 -14.50
CA ASP A 309 20.94 -8.46 -14.24
C ASP A 309 19.65 -8.64 -13.45
N THR A 310 19.13 -9.87 -13.38
CA THR A 310 17.91 -10.23 -12.68
C THR A 310 18.23 -11.13 -11.49
N ILE A 311 17.67 -10.83 -10.32
CA ILE A 311 17.83 -11.62 -9.10
C ILE A 311 16.48 -12.25 -8.72
N LEU A 312 16.42 -13.57 -8.62
CA LEU A 312 15.19 -14.31 -8.36
C LEU A 312 14.65 -14.10 -6.94
N MET A 313 15.54 -14.10 -5.96
CA MET A 313 15.17 -14.08 -4.53
C MET A 313 15.59 -12.78 -3.83
N ALA A 314 15.63 -11.64 -4.55
CA ALA A 314 15.97 -10.35 -3.96
C ALA A 314 15.03 -9.95 -2.80
N SER A 315 13.73 -10.17 -2.93
CA SER A 315 12.77 -9.89 -1.86
C SER A 315 13.00 -10.76 -0.62
N ALA A 316 13.21 -12.07 -0.81
CA ALA A 316 13.48 -12.98 0.31
C ALA A 316 14.77 -12.63 1.06
N LEU A 317 15.80 -12.15 0.35
CA LEU A 317 17.03 -11.64 0.97
C LEU A 317 16.73 -10.41 1.83
N LEU A 318 15.97 -9.46 1.31
CA LEU A 318 15.60 -8.24 2.03
C LEU A 318 14.73 -8.51 3.25
N ASP A 319 13.77 -9.42 3.14
CA ASP A 319 12.91 -9.83 4.26
C ASP A 319 13.70 -10.53 5.35
N MET A 320 14.62 -11.42 4.97
CA MET A 320 15.49 -12.11 5.92
C MET A 320 16.48 -11.14 6.58
N LEU A 321 17.03 -10.19 5.82
CA LEU A 321 17.93 -9.17 6.32
C LEU A 321 17.19 -8.27 7.32
N LYS A 322 15.95 -7.82 7.01
CA LYS A 322 15.10 -7.06 7.93
C LYS A 322 14.82 -7.85 9.20
N ARG A 323 14.45 -9.13 9.08
CA ARG A 323 14.15 -9.98 10.24
C ARG A 323 15.38 -10.16 11.13
N GLN A 324 16.55 -10.50 10.56
CA GLN A 324 17.78 -10.67 11.33
C GLN A 324 18.23 -9.35 11.99
N ALA A 325 18.17 -8.23 11.25
CA ALA A 325 18.47 -6.91 11.80
C ALA A 325 17.56 -6.56 12.98
N THR A 326 16.28 -6.88 12.88
CA THR A 326 15.30 -6.62 13.93
C THR A 326 15.53 -7.53 15.14
N ASP A 327 15.48 -8.85 14.93
CA ASP A 327 15.39 -9.82 16.02
C ASP A 327 16.73 -10.00 16.76
N ALA A 328 17.84 -10.07 16.02
CA ALA A 328 19.15 -10.35 16.62
C ALA A 328 19.87 -9.09 17.13
N PHE A 329 19.47 -7.89 16.68
CA PHE A 329 20.20 -6.66 17.02
C PHE A 329 19.29 -5.57 17.59
N VAL A 330 18.33 -5.05 16.82
CA VAL A 330 17.61 -3.84 17.22
C VAL A 330 16.71 -4.08 18.41
N ASN A 331 15.94 -5.19 18.44
CA ASN A 331 15.11 -5.52 19.59
C ASN A 331 15.94 -5.69 20.86
N VAL A 332 17.08 -6.39 20.77
CA VAL A 332 17.98 -6.57 21.92
C VAL A 332 18.50 -5.22 22.45
N MET A 333 18.89 -4.30 21.55
CA MET A 333 19.35 -2.97 21.95
C MET A 333 18.21 -2.08 22.48
N ASN A 334 17.00 -2.27 21.97
CA ASN A 334 15.84 -1.53 22.44
C ASN A 334 15.37 -2.01 23.84
N GLU A 335 15.35 -3.33 24.07
CA GLU A 335 15.02 -3.92 25.37
C GLU A 335 16.01 -3.49 26.47
N LEU A 336 17.27 -3.32 26.09
CA LEU A 336 18.34 -2.87 27.00
C LEU A 336 18.45 -1.33 27.07
N HIS A 337 17.37 -0.56 26.79
CA HIS A 337 17.46 0.90 26.69
C HIS A 337 17.87 1.60 27.98
N ASP A 338 17.64 0.99 29.13
CA ASP A 338 18.04 1.48 30.46
C ASP A 338 19.42 0.98 30.90
N ALA A 339 20.02 0.03 30.17
CA ALA A 339 21.34 -0.50 30.49
C ALA A 339 22.45 0.49 30.08
N THR A 340 23.66 0.28 30.62
CA THR A 340 24.82 1.06 30.20
C THR A 340 25.12 0.87 28.72
N GLU A 341 25.70 1.87 28.07
CA GLU A 341 25.98 1.85 26.63
C GLU A 341 26.79 0.60 26.22
N THR A 342 27.77 0.20 27.01
CA THR A 342 28.60 -0.99 26.75
C THR A 342 27.78 -2.28 26.76
N VAL A 343 26.84 -2.43 27.66
CA VAL A 343 25.96 -3.60 27.73
C VAL A 343 24.96 -3.59 26.61
N ARG A 344 24.30 -2.47 26.41
CA ARG A 344 23.26 -2.27 25.41
C ARG A 344 23.71 -2.55 23.98
N PHE A 345 24.88 -2.02 23.60
CA PHE A 345 25.38 -2.11 22.23
C PHE A 345 26.39 -3.24 22.00
N ARG A 346 26.56 -4.15 22.95
CA ARG A 346 27.48 -5.28 22.83
C ARG A 346 27.23 -6.14 21.59
N VAL A 347 25.96 -6.34 21.22
CA VAL A 347 25.57 -7.12 20.03
C VAL A 347 26.02 -6.48 18.70
N ALA A 348 26.21 -5.16 18.70
CA ALA A 348 26.66 -4.39 17.53
C ALA A 348 28.18 -4.12 17.51
N GLU A 349 28.95 -4.61 18.50
CA GLU A 349 30.39 -4.28 18.64
C GLU A 349 31.20 -4.76 17.46
N GLY A 350 30.92 -5.95 16.94
CA GLY A 350 31.66 -6.55 15.81
C GLY A 350 31.11 -6.23 14.42
N LEU A 351 30.09 -5.34 14.31
CA LEU A 351 29.49 -4.98 13.02
C LEU A 351 30.36 -3.97 12.26
N THR A 352 30.48 -4.13 10.95
CA THR A 352 31.11 -3.15 10.05
C THR A 352 30.20 -1.94 9.80
N ALA A 353 30.72 -0.88 9.20
CA ALA A 353 29.90 0.27 8.79
C ALA A 353 28.77 -0.11 7.82
N GLN A 354 29.04 -1.00 6.87
CA GLN A 354 28.05 -1.53 5.92
C GLN A 354 26.95 -2.33 6.63
N GLU A 355 27.33 -3.21 7.57
CA GLU A 355 26.38 -4.00 8.36
C GLU A 355 25.48 -3.09 9.20
N ILE A 356 26.02 -2.03 9.83
CA ILE A 356 25.23 -1.04 10.57
C ILE A 356 24.34 -0.23 9.61
N TYR A 357 24.84 0.16 8.44
CA TYR A 357 24.03 0.84 7.42
C TYR A 357 22.77 0.04 7.06
N TYR A 358 22.94 -1.25 6.71
CA TYR A 358 21.79 -2.11 6.39
C TYR A 358 20.89 -2.37 7.60
N LEU A 359 21.45 -2.41 8.80
CA LEU A 359 20.67 -2.50 10.03
C LEU A 359 19.76 -1.29 10.17
N LEU A 360 20.27 -0.07 10.01
CA LEU A 360 19.49 1.17 10.08
C LEU A 360 18.39 1.20 9.03
N VAL A 361 18.71 1.02 7.75
CA VAL A 361 17.70 1.14 6.66
C VAL A 361 16.66 0.00 6.64
N SER A 362 16.93 -1.10 7.34
CA SER A 362 16.02 -2.24 7.40
C SER A 362 15.05 -2.20 8.60
N THR A 363 15.34 -1.40 9.63
CA THR A 363 14.62 -1.42 10.91
C THR A 363 13.92 -0.10 11.26
N GLU A 364 13.67 0.76 10.26
CA GLU A 364 13.01 2.06 10.43
C GLU A 364 11.76 2.00 11.31
N GLU A 365 10.96 0.93 11.18
CA GLU A 365 9.67 0.79 11.85
C GLU A 365 9.77 0.45 13.35
N VAL A 366 10.93 -0.03 13.81
CA VAL A 366 11.11 -0.60 15.16
C VAL A 366 12.25 0.03 15.95
N ILE A 367 13.18 0.73 15.29
CA ILE A 367 14.37 1.26 15.94
C ILE A 367 14.04 2.47 16.83
N TYR A 368 14.53 2.46 18.08
CA TYR A 368 14.39 3.60 18.98
C TYR A 368 15.36 4.74 18.60
N THR A 369 14.96 5.98 18.89
CA THR A 369 15.77 7.18 18.62
C THR A 369 17.17 7.08 19.21
N SER A 370 17.29 6.62 20.45
CA SER A 370 18.59 6.44 21.13
C SER A 370 19.44 5.33 20.51
N THR A 371 18.80 4.25 20.03
CA THR A 371 19.47 3.16 19.31
C THR A 371 20.00 3.66 17.95
N TYR A 372 19.14 4.35 17.18
CA TYR A 372 19.53 4.95 15.90
C TYR A 372 20.75 5.89 16.06
N THR A 373 20.65 6.84 16.98
CA THR A 373 21.69 7.86 17.17
C THR A 373 23.05 7.24 17.52
N ASN A 374 23.07 6.22 18.37
CA ASN A 374 24.31 5.54 18.76
C ASN A 374 24.87 4.70 17.61
N LEU A 375 24.01 3.96 16.91
CA LEU A 375 24.42 3.17 15.75
C LEU A 375 24.92 4.06 14.60
N PHE A 376 24.27 5.20 14.35
CA PHE A 376 24.71 6.17 13.36
C PHE A 376 26.14 6.65 13.66
N LYS A 377 26.43 7.02 14.89
CA LYS A 377 27.79 7.42 15.31
C LYS A 377 28.81 6.29 15.07
N ARG A 378 28.49 5.06 15.50
CA ARG A 378 29.35 3.89 15.29
C ARG A 378 29.58 3.59 13.81
N MET A 379 28.56 3.72 13.00
CA MET A 379 28.64 3.58 11.54
C MET A 379 29.60 4.60 10.93
N MET A 380 29.47 5.87 11.29
CA MET A 380 30.34 6.93 10.78
C MET A 380 31.80 6.75 11.25
N ASP A 381 32.01 6.40 12.51
CA ASP A 381 33.35 6.13 13.05
C ASP A 381 34.05 4.95 12.35
N ARG A 382 33.30 3.94 11.90
CA ARG A 382 33.79 2.73 11.19
C ARG A 382 33.79 2.88 9.67
N SER A 383 33.23 3.97 9.13
CA SER A 383 33.22 4.22 7.69
C SER A 383 34.61 4.46 7.14
N PRO A 384 34.94 4.01 5.92
CA PRO A 384 36.26 4.19 5.32
C PRO A 384 36.67 5.68 5.30
N GLY A 385 37.74 6.02 6.00
CA GLY A 385 38.21 7.41 6.15
C GLY A 385 37.23 8.31 6.93
N LYS A 386 36.28 7.76 7.66
CA LYS A 386 35.17 8.44 8.31
C LYS A 386 34.33 9.31 7.34
N ARG A 387 34.25 8.86 6.10
CA ARG A 387 33.58 9.57 5.00
C ARG A 387 32.25 8.93 4.64
N ALA A 388 31.21 9.76 4.56
CA ALA A 388 29.85 9.33 4.23
C ALA A 388 29.71 8.89 2.76
N ASP A 389 30.37 9.56 1.81
CA ASP A 389 30.37 9.15 0.41
C ASP A 389 31.08 7.81 0.18
N SER A 390 32.19 7.55 0.90
CA SER A 390 32.89 6.25 0.84
C SER A 390 32.00 5.12 1.37
N LEU A 391 31.23 5.36 2.42
CA LEU A 391 30.23 4.40 2.92
C LEU A 391 29.18 4.09 1.84
N LEU A 392 28.54 5.13 1.27
CA LEU A 392 27.50 4.94 0.24
C LEU A 392 28.03 4.21 -0.99
N MET A 393 29.26 4.52 -1.43
CA MET A 393 29.90 3.81 -2.53
C MET A 393 30.16 2.33 -2.18
N SER A 394 30.53 2.04 -0.93
CA SER A 394 30.80 0.66 -0.49
C SER A 394 29.56 -0.23 -0.43
N VAL A 395 28.38 0.35 -0.40
CA VAL A 395 27.07 -0.33 -0.50
C VAL A 395 26.39 -0.12 -1.87
N ASN A 396 27.11 0.39 -2.87
CA ASN A 396 26.63 0.67 -4.22
C ASN A 396 25.38 1.58 -4.24
N MET A 397 25.32 2.58 -3.37
CA MET A 397 24.18 3.50 -3.23
C MET A 397 22.84 2.79 -2.95
N ASP A 398 22.87 1.53 -2.51
CA ASP A 398 21.65 0.78 -2.21
C ASP A 398 20.86 1.48 -1.10
N ARG A 399 19.56 1.71 -1.32
CA ARG A 399 18.62 2.33 -0.37
C ARG A 399 19.06 3.70 0.17
N PHE A 400 19.93 4.42 -0.55
CA PHE A 400 20.44 5.72 -0.07
C PHE A 400 19.32 6.73 0.19
N LYS A 401 18.24 6.73 -0.61
CA LYS A 401 17.10 7.63 -0.40
C LYS A 401 16.44 7.38 0.96
N LYS A 402 16.20 6.11 1.28
CA LYS A 402 15.66 5.73 2.58
C LYS A 402 16.61 6.12 3.73
N PHE A 403 17.91 5.95 3.53
CA PHE A 403 18.90 6.37 4.52
C PHE A 403 18.89 7.87 4.75
N ILE A 404 18.83 8.70 3.69
CA ILE A 404 18.73 10.16 3.78
C ILE A 404 17.50 10.59 4.56
N LYS A 405 16.34 10.01 4.24
CA LYS A 405 15.09 10.24 4.98
C LYS A 405 15.28 9.94 6.48
N MET A 406 15.81 8.76 6.80
CA MET A 406 16.04 8.40 8.20
C MET A 406 17.02 9.36 8.89
N ALA A 407 18.13 9.70 8.23
CA ALA A 407 19.06 10.69 8.76
C ALA A 407 18.40 12.05 9.00
N ALA A 408 17.48 12.49 8.11
CA ALA A 408 16.68 13.70 8.29
C ALA A 408 15.72 13.58 9.49
N ASN A 409 15.02 12.45 9.60
CA ASN A 409 14.04 12.21 10.66
C ASN A 409 14.69 12.12 12.06
N TYR A 410 15.93 11.68 12.13
CA TYR A 410 16.71 11.60 13.38
C TYR A 410 17.69 12.77 13.57
N ASN A 411 17.53 13.89 12.82
CA ASN A 411 18.40 15.09 12.85
C ASN A 411 19.89 14.77 12.68
N ARG A 412 20.23 13.83 11.80
CA ARG A 412 21.62 13.41 11.47
C ARG A 412 22.01 13.73 10.03
N LEU A 413 21.08 14.26 9.23
CA LEU A 413 21.35 14.52 7.82
C LEU A 413 22.47 15.54 7.61
N ASP A 414 22.47 16.63 8.35
CA ASP A 414 23.50 17.68 8.25
C ASP A 414 24.89 17.14 8.64
N GLU A 415 24.96 16.33 9.70
CA GLU A 415 26.20 15.65 10.13
C GLU A 415 26.70 14.70 9.02
N PHE A 416 25.80 13.93 8.41
CA PHE A 416 26.14 13.02 7.33
C PHE A 416 26.65 13.74 6.08
N LEU A 417 25.98 14.83 5.67
CA LEU A 417 26.37 15.60 4.49
C LEU A 417 27.69 16.34 4.67
N LYS A 418 27.98 16.84 5.89
CA LYS A 418 29.28 17.44 6.23
C LYS A 418 30.45 16.45 6.24
N ALA A 419 30.18 15.15 6.39
CA ALA A 419 31.18 14.10 6.35
C ALA A 419 31.59 13.68 4.91
N MET A 420 31.21 14.46 3.89
CA MET A 420 31.62 14.25 2.50
C MET A 420 32.01 15.57 1.82
N PRO A 421 32.77 15.53 0.71
CA PRO A 421 33.07 16.73 -0.08
C PRO A 421 31.79 17.37 -0.59
N GLU A 422 31.73 18.72 -0.65
CA GLU A 422 30.57 19.48 -1.09
C GLU A 422 30.02 19.03 -2.46
N LEU A 423 30.92 18.79 -3.42
CA LEU A 423 30.50 18.28 -4.73
C LEU A 423 29.75 16.94 -4.61
N ARG A 424 30.16 16.07 -3.69
CA ARG A 424 29.52 14.75 -3.46
C ARG A 424 28.16 14.92 -2.77
N SER A 425 28.04 15.83 -1.80
CA SER A 425 26.75 16.11 -1.16
C SER A 425 25.75 16.73 -2.15
N ARG A 426 26.19 17.61 -3.05
CA ARG A 426 25.36 18.13 -4.14
C ARG A 426 24.93 17.03 -5.12
N GLN A 427 25.85 16.13 -5.54
CA GLN A 427 25.51 14.99 -6.41
C GLN A 427 24.52 14.03 -5.74
N LEU A 428 24.68 13.78 -4.45
CA LEU A 428 23.77 12.93 -3.67
C LEU A 428 22.37 13.54 -3.60
N MET A 429 22.27 14.82 -3.28
CA MET A 429 20.99 15.52 -3.21
C MET A 429 20.33 15.67 -4.60
N TYR A 430 21.11 15.81 -5.66
CA TYR A 430 20.61 15.73 -7.02
C TYR A 430 19.99 14.35 -7.31
N ALA A 431 20.67 13.27 -6.97
CA ALA A 431 20.16 11.91 -7.16
C ALA A 431 18.92 11.62 -6.28
N PHE A 432 18.87 12.22 -5.08
CA PHE A 432 17.73 12.12 -4.17
C PHE A 432 16.47 12.77 -4.75
N ALA A 433 16.61 13.95 -5.37
CA ALA A 433 15.50 14.74 -5.93
C ALA A 433 15.07 14.33 -7.34
N ASN A 434 15.86 13.52 -8.05
CA ASN A 434 15.57 13.19 -9.45
C ASN A 434 14.80 11.90 -9.62
N GLY A 435 14.00 11.85 -10.72
CA GLY A 435 13.31 10.64 -11.17
C GLY A 435 12.15 10.21 -10.27
N LEU A 436 11.61 11.13 -9.45
CA LEU A 436 10.52 10.85 -8.52
C LEU A 436 9.25 10.34 -9.19
N GLN A 437 9.02 10.74 -10.44
CA GLN A 437 7.88 10.32 -11.25
C GLN A 437 8.03 8.92 -11.89
N LYS A 438 9.23 8.34 -11.85
CA LYS A 438 9.53 7.06 -12.52
C LYS A 438 9.03 5.84 -11.75
N THR A 439 8.74 6.00 -10.47
CA THR A 439 8.18 4.96 -9.61
C THR A 439 6.66 5.12 -9.51
N ASN A 440 5.94 4.02 -9.28
CA ASN A 440 4.49 4.08 -9.04
C ASN A 440 4.17 4.59 -7.62
N SER A 441 5.11 4.49 -6.69
CA SER A 441 4.99 5.01 -5.32
C SER A 441 5.22 6.52 -5.28
N LEU A 442 4.62 7.18 -4.32
CA LEU A 442 4.91 8.58 -3.94
C LEU A 442 5.95 8.67 -2.84
N GLU A 443 6.41 7.54 -2.31
CA GLU A 443 7.29 7.47 -1.14
C GLU A 443 8.54 8.36 -1.31
N ASP A 444 9.24 8.24 -2.44
CA ASP A 444 10.42 9.05 -2.73
C ASP A 444 10.12 10.57 -2.72
N ALA A 445 8.97 10.99 -3.24
CA ALA A 445 8.60 12.40 -3.28
C ALA A 445 8.23 12.94 -1.88
N VAL A 446 7.53 12.12 -1.10
CA VAL A 446 7.24 12.41 0.32
C VAL A 446 8.54 12.51 1.11
N ASP A 447 9.48 11.59 0.89
CA ASP A 447 10.78 11.57 1.57
C ASP A 447 11.61 12.83 1.24
N VAL A 448 11.56 13.31 0.00
CA VAL A 448 12.20 14.57 -0.41
C VAL A 448 11.54 15.79 0.28
N ALA A 449 10.20 15.83 0.34
CA ALA A 449 9.48 16.89 1.03
C ALA A 449 9.85 16.91 2.52
N ASP A 450 9.81 15.77 3.20
CA ASP A 450 10.10 15.64 4.62
C ASP A 450 11.55 16.00 4.97
N SER A 451 12.49 15.61 4.11
CA SER A 451 13.91 15.83 4.36
C SER A 451 14.34 17.30 4.17
N TYR A 452 13.63 18.06 3.33
CA TYR A 452 13.99 19.44 3.01
C TYR A 452 14.10 20.33 4.26
N GLY A 453 13.14 20.22 5.18
CA GLY A 453 13.14 20.97 6.44
C GLY A 453 14.32 20.63 7.38
N SER A 454 15.00 19.52 7.17
CA SER A 454 16.15 19.07 7.99
C SER A 454 17.52 19.46 7.42
N ILE A 455 17.56 20.08 6.23
CA ILE A 455 18.78 20.58 5.62
C ILE A 455 19.08 21.95 6.24
N VAL A 456 20.23 22.06 6.91
CA VAL A 456 20.68 23.30 7.57
C VAL A 456 21.58 24.14 6.64
N ASN A 457 22.35 23.50 5.78
CA ASN A 457 23.23 24.19 4.82
C ASN A 457 22.39 24.95 3.77
N VAL A 458 22.44 26.29 3.80
CA VAL A 458 21.64 27.18 2.94
C VAL A 458 21.93 26.96 1.46
N GLU A 459 23.22 26.82 1.07
CA GLU A 459 23.61 26.64 -0.33
C GLU A 459 23.09 25.31 -0.90
N LEU A 460 23.10 24.26 -0.08
CA LEU A 460 22.58 22.94 -0.46
C LEU A 460 21.05 22.96 -0.56
N LYS A 461 20.41 23.70 0.30
CA LYS A 461 18.95 23.94 0.29
C LYS A 461 18.50 24.67 -0.98
N ASP A 462 19.19 25.76 -1.32
CA ASP A 462 18.95 26.52 -2.55
C ASP A 462 19.26 25.67 -3.81
N PHE A 463 20.33 24.87 -3.77
CA PHE A 463 20.63 23.93 -4.82
C PHE A 463 19.48 22.92 -5.03
N LEU A 464 18.96 22.30 -3.97
CA LEU A 464 17.86 21.35 -4.06
C LEU A 464 16.59 22.00 -4.61
N LYS A 465 16.25 23.21 -4.14
CA LYS A 465 15.11 23.99 -4.63
C LYS A 465 15.24 24.27 -6.14
N THR A 466 16.43 24.67 -6.59
CA THR A 466 16.72 24.91 -8.00
C THR A 466 16.57 23.61 -8.82
N GLN A 467 17.03 22.48 -8.32
CA GLN A 467 16.89 21.19 -9.02
C GLN A 467 15.41 20.76 -9.15
N ILE A 468 14.60 21.01 -8.12
CA ILE A 468 13.15 20.74 -8.17
C ILE A 468 12.48 21.62 -9.24
N GLN A 469 12.85 22.91 -9.34
CA GLN A 469 12.35 23.80 -10.38
C GLN A 469 12.75 23.31 -11.79
N VAL A 470 14.01 22.96 -11.98
CA VAL A 470 14.51 22.41 -13.27
C VAL A 470 13.75 21.12 -13.64
N ASN A 471 13.50 20.24 -12.70
CA ASN A 471 12.76 19.01 -12.94
C ASN A 471 11.28 19.28 -13.25
N TYR A 472 10.67 20.28 -12.65
CA TYR A 472 9.32 20.77 -12.97
C TYR A 472 9.24 21.22 -14.44
N GLU A 473 10.15 22.12 -14.85
CA GLU A 473 10.21 22.64 -16.22
C GLU A 473 10.43 21.53 -17.27
N LYS A 474 11.35 20.59 -17.00
CA LYS A 474 11.59 19.42 -17.86
C LYS A 474 10.36 18.54 -17.97
N SER A 475 9.64 18.30 -16.88
CA SER A 475 8.44 17.47 -16.88
C SER A 475 7.32 18.14 -17.69
N MET A 476 7.16 19.47 -17.58
CA MET A 476 6.22 20.24 -18.38
C MET A 476 6.55 20.15 -19.88
N GLN A 477 7.81 20.39 -20.24
CA GLN A 477 8.26 20.33 -21.65
C GLN A 477 8.09 18.93 -22.26
N ALA A 478 8.28 17.88 -21.46
CA ALA A 478 8.12 16.50 -21.86
C ALA A 478 6.65 15.99 -21.86
N GLY A 479 5.69 16.82 -21.41
CA GLY A 479 4.30 16.39 -21.26
C GLY A 479 4.08 15.34 -20.18
N ASP A 480 5.04 15.17 -19.25
CA ASP A 480 4.96 14.23 -18.13
C ASP A 480 4.04 14.80 -17.04
N LYS A 481 2.76 14.44 -17.10
CA LYS A 481 1.74 14.91 -16.15
C LYS A 481 2.11 14.58 -14.70
N ARG A 482 2.57 13.35 -14.43
CA ARG A 482 2.93 12.92 -13.08
C ARG A 482 4.12 13.71 -12.53
N GLY A 483 5.17 13.85 -13.32
CA GLY A 483 6.34 14.64 -12.95
C GLY A 483 5.98 16.11 -12.72
N THR A 484 5.17 16.70 -13.60
CA THR A 484 4.68 18.08 -13.46
C THR A 484 3.97 18.30 -12.13
N ILE A 485 3.07 17.39 -11.72
CA ILE A 485 2.34 17.47 -10.45
C ILE A 485 3.33 17.35 -9.27
N ILE A 486 4.16 16.32 -9.24
CA ILE A 486 5.11 16.05 -8.14
C ILE A 486 6.04 17.24 -7.92
N TYR A 487 6.73 17.70 -8.98
CA TYR A 487 7.72 18.75 -8.85
C TYR A 487 7.11 20.12 -8.60
N ARG A 488 5.91 20.42 -9.12
CA ARG A 488 5.16 21.63 -8.78
C ARG A 488 4.87 21.69 -7.28
N ILE A 489 4.32 20.61 -6.72
CA ILE A 489 4.00 20.56 -5.28
C ILE A 489 5.26 20.76 -4.45
N LEU A 490 6.35 20.01 -4.73
CA LEU A 490 7.61 20.14 -4.02
C LEU A 490 8.16 21.57 -4.09
N HIS A 491 8.13 22.20 -5.27
CA HIS A 491 8.60 23.57 -5.46
C HIS A 491 7.82 24.56 -4.59
N THR A 492 6.47 24.48 -4.62
CA THR A 492 5.61 25.35 -3.80
C THR A 492 5.85 25.13 -2.31
N LEU A 493 5.99 23.88 -1.86
CA LEU A 493 6.30 23.56 -0.46
C LEU A 493 7.65 24.14 -0.02
N PHE A 494 8.68 24.06 -0.87
CA PHE A 494 10.00 24.56 -0.54
C PHE A 494 10.03 26.07 -0.49
N GLN A 495 9.37 26.75 -1.43
CA GLN A 495 9.23 28.20 -1.40
C GLN A 495 8.51 28.67 -0.13
N SER A 496 7.38 28.04 0.23
CA SER A 496 6.58 28.44 1.40
C SER A 496 7.30 28.18 2.73
N SER A 497 8.25 27.25 2.78
CA SER A 497 9.05 27.01 3.99
C SER A 497 10.05 28.15 4.28
N GLU A 498 10.34 28.98 3.29
CA GLU A 498 11.28 30.12 3.35
C GLU A 498 10.55 31.47 3.30
N ASP A 499 9.41 31.52 2.61
CA ASP A 499 8.58 32.70 2.46
C ASP A 499 7.19 32.48 3.07
N SER A 500 6.99 33.05 4.25
CA SER A 500 5.74 32.97 5.02
C SER A 500 4.55 33.72 4.37
N THR A 501 4.77 34.49 3.32
CA THR A 501 3.69 35.17 2.57
C THR A 501 2.95 34.23 1.62
N ILE A 502 3.53 33.07 1.29
CA ILE A 502 2.94 32.09 0.41
C ILE A 502 1.87 31.28 1.16
N ASN A 503 0.63 31.43 0.72
CA ASN A 503 -0.49 30.65 1.26
C ASN A 503 -0.57 29.28 0.57
N LEU A 504 -0.02 28.25 1.20
CA LEU A 504 -0.01 26.86 0.67
C LEU A 504 -1.40 26.33 0.32
N SER A 505 -2.41 26.66 1.10
CA SER A 505 -3.77 26.18 0.87
C SER A 505 -4.34 26.73 -0.42
N ALA A 506 -4.10 28.02 -0.69
CA ALA A 506 -4.54 28.66 -1.94
C ALA A 506 -3.74 28.16 -3.15
N GLU A 507 -2.39 28.08 -3.03
CA GLU A 507 -1.50 27.67 -4.12
C GLU A 507 -1.67 26.19 -4.54
N LEU A 508 -1.95 25.32 -3.58
CA LEU A 508 -2.11 23.87 -3.81
C LEU A 508 -3.58 23.43 -3.91
N GLY A 509 -4.54 24.35 -3.68
CA GLY A 509 -5.97 24.05 -3.70
C GLY A 509 -6.43 23.05 -2.63
N ILE A 510 -5.72 22.98 -1.49
CA ILE A 510 -6.02 22.09 -0.37
C ILE A 510 -6.74 22.83 0.76
N PRO A 511 -7.47 22.12 1.67
CA PRO A 511 -8.03 22.73 2.88
C PRO A 511 -6.99 23.51 3.68
N SER A 512 -7.45 24.45 4.52
CA SER A 512 -6.54 25.26 5.34
C SER A 512 -5.59 24.38 6.14
N VAL A 513 -4.28 24.62 6.00
CA VAL A 513 -3.24 23.91 6.77
C VAL A 513 -2.80 24.70 8.01
N TYR A 514 -3.23 25.95 8.09
CA TYR A 514 -2.86 26.88 9.17
C TYR A 514 -3.89 26.96 10.29
N ARG A 515 -5.12 26.51 10.00
CA ARG A 515 -6.27 26.67 10.88
C ARG A 515 -7.20 25.47 10.82
N VAL A 516 -7.79 25.14 11.98
CA VAL A 516 -8.94 24.23 12.09
C VAL A 516 -10.09 25.02 12.72
N ASP A 517 -11.21 25.08 12.00
CA ASP A 517 -12.40 25.79 12.49
C ASP A 517 -13.05 25.01 13.63
N TYR A 518 -13.48 25.70 14.69
CA TYR A 518 -14.13 25.09 15.85
C TYR A 518 -15.33 24.25 15.44
N GLU A 519 -16.12 24.74 14.50
CA GLU A 519 -17.33 24.11 13.99
C GLU A 519 -17.03 22.76 13.32
N SER A 520 -15.84 22.62 12.73
CA SER A 520 -15.41 21.35 12.12
C SER A 520 -15.00 20.28 13.14
N LEU A 521 -14.75 20.68 14.37
CA LEU A 521 -14.42 19.80 15.50
C LEU A 521 -15.67 19.38 16.29
N ALA A 522 -16.72 20.23 16.26
CA ALA A 522 -17.93 20.04 17.04
C ALA A 522 -18.89 19.06 16.35
N ASP A 523 -19.57 18.24 17.14
CA ASP A 523 -20.72 17.44 16.69
C ASP A 523 -21.99 18.33 16.50
N ASP A 524 -23.09 17.74 16.05
CA ASP A 524 -24.35 18.43 15.81
C ASP A 524 -24.93 19.11 17.07
N SER A 525 -24.50 18.69 18.25
CA SER A 525 -24.87 19.33 19.53
C SER A 525 -23.94 20.48 19.93
N GLY A 526 -22.94 20.80 19.13
CA GLY A 526 -21.90 21.78 19.40
C GLY A 526 -20.82 21.31 20.37
N ARG A 527 -20.76 20.00 20.68
CA ARG A 527 -19.79 19.37 21.58
C ARG A 527 -18.57 18.91 20.79
N VAL A 528 -17.38 19.21 21.30
CA VAL A 528 -16.13 18.63 20.79
C VAL A 528 -15.78 17.39 21.61
N VAL A 529 -15.33 16.34 20.94
CA VAL A 529 -14.91 15.08 21.59
C VAL A 529 -13.43 14.82 21.32
N GLN A 530 -12.67 14.57 22.39
CA GLN A 530 -11.27 14.14 22.32
C GLN A 530 -11.14 12.73 22.88
N GLN A 531 -10.38 11.87 22.21
CA GLN A 531 -9.94 10.57 22.70
C GLN A 531 -8.44 10.58 22.97
N VAL A 532 -8.04 10.09 24.15
CA VAL A 532 -6.62 10.01 24.53
C VAL A 532 -6.28 8.55 24.84
N PHE A 533 -5.20 8.06 24.21
CA PHE A 533 -4.68 6.72 24.39
C PHE A 533 -3.50 6.71 25.34
N PHE A 534 -3.61 5.94 26.43
CA PHE A 534 -2.56 5.66 27.38
C PHE A 534 -2.26 4.15 27.42
N TYR A 535 -1.06 3.80 27.88
CA TYR A 535 -0.55 2.43 27.94
C TYR A 535 -0.07 2.12 29.35
N GLY A 536 -0.08 0.83 29.76
CA GLY A 536 0.18 0.38 31.10
C GLY A 536 1.65 0.23 31.47
N ASP A 537 2.58 0.65 30.61
CA ASP A 537 4.00 0.74 30.91
C ASP A 537 4.31 1.95 31.83
N GLU A 538 5.53 2.03 32.35
CA GLU A 538 5.94 3.06 33.30
C GLU A 538 5.79 4.48 32.70
N ASP A 539 6.18 4.65 31.44
CA ASP A 539 6.05 5.93 30.72
C ASP A 539 4.59 6.32 30.49
N GLY A 540 3.74 5.35 30.16
CA GLY A 540 2.31 5.57 29.96
C GLY A 540 1.60 5.94 31.26
N MET A 541 1.92 5.27 32.37
CA MET A 541 1.41 5.61 33.70
C MET A 541 1.85 7.02 34.14
N THR A 542 3.11 7.37 33.90
CA THR A 542 3.64 8.72 34.19
C THR A 542 2.94 9.77 33.32
N SER A 543 2.76 9.50 32.02
CA SER A 543 2.04 10.35 31.10
C SER A 543 0.59 10.58 31.51
N TYR A 544 -0.11 9.53 31.95
CA TYR A 544 -1.47 9.63 32.47
C TYR A 544 -1.56 10.50 33.71
N LYS A 545 -0.65 10.29 34.68
CA LYS A 545 -0.60 11.09 35.92
C LYS A 545 -0.40 12.58 35.60
N ASN A 546 0.53 12.93 34.71
CA ASN A 546 0.79 14.29 34.30
C ASN A 546 -0.41 14.89 33.54
N PHE A 547 -1.02 14.14 32.65
CA PHE A 547 -2.23 14.54 31.93
C PHE A 547 -3.38 14.85 32.90
N MET A 548 -3.66 13.99 33.87
CA MET A 548 -4.69 14.21 34.87
C MET A 548 -4.41 15.44 35.77
N GLY A 549 -3.15 15.81 35.91
CA GLY A 549 -2.74 17.03 36.60
C GLY A 549 -3.27 18.32 35.97
N MET A 550 -3.65 18.30 34.68
CA MET A 550 -4.24 19.46 34.00
C MET A 550 -5.70 19.74 34.42
N PHE A 551 -6.41 18.77 34.99
CA PHE A 551 -7.85 18.83 35.27
C PHE A 551 -8.17 18.91 36.75
N GLN A 552 -7.29 19.51 37.56
CA GLN A 552 -7.47 19.61 39.02
C GLN A 552 -8.48 20.69 39.44
N SER A 553 -8.75 21.67 38.59
CA SER A 553 -9.74 22.72 38.86
C SER A 553 -11.16 22.17 38.79
N LYS A 554 -11.78 21.92 39.92
CA LYS A 554 -13.17 21.47 40.03
C LYS A 554 -14.21 22.48 39.57
N THR A 555 -13.83 23.72 39.35
CA THR A 555 -14.70 24.77 38.81
C THR A 555 -14.74 24.83 37.29
N ASP A 556 -13.75 24.23 36.65
CA ASP A 556 -13.59 24.27 35.20
C ASP A 556 -13.83 22.90 34.54
N TRP A 557 -13.60 21.82 35.31
CA TRP A 557 -13.67 20.46 34.82
C TRP A 557 -14.37 19.52 35.81
N ASP A 558 -15.28 18.70 35.29
CA ASP A 558 -15.84 17.55 35.96
C ASP A 558 -15.15 16.28 35.48
N VAL A 559 -14.67 15.46 36.43
CA VAL A 559 -13.87 14.26 36.15
C VAL A 559 -14.59 13.04 36.71
N VAL A 560 -15.15 12.23 35.83
CA VAL A 560 -15.84 10.98 36.16
C VAL A 560 -14.91 9.80 35.87
N LYS A 561 -14.59 9.03 36.92
CA LYS A 561 -13.71 7.85 36.81
C LYS A 561 -14.55 6.59 36.63
N GLY A 562 -14.27 5.84 35.55
CA GLY A 562 -14.79 4.49 35.33
C GLY A 562 -13.74 3.41 35.64
N THR A 563 -14.07 2.17 35.29
CA THR A 563 -13.17 1.00 35.45
C THR A 563 -12.11 0.93 34.34
N ASP A 564 -12.45 1.34 33.11
CA ASP A 564 -11.61 1.23 31.92
C ASP A 564 -11.12 2.58 31.43
N TRP A 565 -11.89 3.65 31.68
CA TRP A 565 -11.53 5.02 31.26
C TRP A 565 -12.02 6.08 32.21
N VAL A 566 -11.50 7.30 32.05
CA VAL A 566 -11.98 8.51 32.67
C VAL A 566 -12.68 9.38 31.62
N THR A 567 -13.79 10.00 32.01
CA THR A 567 -14.49 11.02 31.22
C THR A 567 -14.30 12.37 31.87
N ILE A 568 -13.88 13.37 31.11
CA ILE A 568 -13.61 14.73 31.60
C ILE A 568 -14.51 15.68 30.81
N HIS A 569 -15.38 16.42 31.53
CA HIS A 569 -16.29 17.38 30.94
C HIS A 569 -15.90 18.81 31.28
N SER A 570 -15.98 19.72 30.31
CA SER A 570 -15.87 21.16 30.60
C SER A 570 -17.10 21.63 31.36
N LEU A 571 -16.90 22.35 32.49
CA LEU A 571 -17.98 23.01 33.26
C LEU A 571 -18.18 24.47 32.85
N LYS A 572 -17.19 25.05 32.12
CA LYS A 572 -17.22 26.42 31.61
C LYS A 572 -16.80 26.44 30.15
N GLY A 573 -17.30 27.40 29.43
CA GLY A 573 -17.02 27.58 28.00
C GLY A 573 -17.95 26.73 27.12
N LYS A 574 -17.40 26.21 26.04
CA LYS A 574 -18.14 25.33 25.10
C LYS A 574 -18.17 23.89 25.61
N PRO A 575 -19.18 23.10 25.23
CA PRO A 575 -19.22 21.69 25.54
C PRO A 575 -18.00 20.94 24.99
N TYR A 576 -17.19 20.37 25.88
CA TYR A 576 -15.99 19.64 25.54
C TYR A 576 -15.87 18.41 26.42
N THR A 577 -15.76 17.24 25.79
CA THR A 577 -15.65 15.97 26.48
C THR A 577 -14.37 15.25 26.07
N ILE A 578 -13.58 14.81 27.05
CA ILE A 578 -12.36 14.06 26.83
C ILE A 578 -12.56 12.65 27.40
N TYR A 579 -12.35 11.64 26.57
CA TYR A 579 -12.31 10.24 26.97
C TYR A 579 -10.86 9.75 26.98
N ALA A 580 -10.39 9.25 28.09
CA ALA A 580 -9.03 8.76 28.24
C ALA A 580 -9.05 7.38 28.89
N ASN A 581 -8.55 6.34 28.23
CA ASN A 581 -8.46 5.02 28.83
C ASN A 581 -7.47 5.03 30.01
N LEU A 582 -7.72 4.17 31.00
CA LEU A 582 -6.79 3.96 32.10
C LEU A 582 -5.56 3.18 31.62
N PRO A 583 -4.35 3.51 32.09
CA PRO A 583 -3.13 2.75 31.83
C PRO A 583 -3.09 1.51 32.73
N LEU A 584 -3.94 0.53 32.41
CA LEU A 584 -4.02 -0.73 33.13
C LEU A 584 -2.85 -1.64 32.79
N ASP A 585 -2.69 -2.75 33.53
CA ASP A 585 -1.56 -3.67 33.40
C ASP A 585 -1.32 -4.11 31.93
N HIS A 586 -0.19 -3.69 31.38
CA HIS A 586 0.22 -3.96 30.00
C HIS A 586 0.65 -5.41 29.77
N GLU A 587 1.25 -6.08 30.77
CA GLU A 587 1.67 -7.48 30.67
C GLU A 587 0.47 -8.44 30.55
N GLN A 588 -0.70 -8.02 31.03
CA GLN A 588 -1.96 -8.73 30.91
C GLN A 588 -2.87 -8.20 29.80
N ASP A 589 -2.40 -7.33 28.92
CA ASP A 589 -3.17 -6.67 27.86
C ASP A 589 -4.42 -5.91 28.35
N LEU A 590 -4.47 -5.54 29.65
CA LEU A 590 -5.64 -4.87 30.23
C LEU A 590 -5.79 -3.42 29.74
N ASP A 591 -4.71 -2.74 29.44
CA ASP A 591 -4.71 -1.41 28.85
C ASP A 591 -5.30 -1.43 27.43
N GLN A 592 -4.93 -2.42 26.59
CA GLN A 592 -5.52 -2.62 25.28
C GLN A 592 -7.01 -2.93 25.37
N LYS A 593 -7.40 -3.79 26.30
CA LYS A 593 -8.81 -4.11 26.55
C LYS A 593 -9.62 -2.89 26.96
N ALA A 594 -9.06 -2.04 27.83
CA ALA A 594 -9.69 -0.77 28.21
C ALA A 594 -9.88 0.16 27.03
N GLN A 595 -8.90 0.24 26.12
CA GLN A 595 -9.02 0.99 24.86
C GLN A 595 -10.13 0.43 23.95
N GLU A 596 -10.20 -0.89 23.78
CA GLU A 596 -11.23 -1.57 22.99
C GLU A 596 -12.64 -1.36 23.58
N ASN A 597 -12.78 -1.45 24.90
CA ASN A 597 -14.04 -1.19 25.60
C ASN A 597 -14.48 0.26 25.41
N LEU A 598 -13.55 1.22 25.50
CA LEU A 598 -13.84 2.63 25.22
C LEU A 598 -14.27 2.84 23.76
N LEU A 599 -13.56 2.24 22.79
CA LEU A 599 -13.91 2.34 21.37
C LEU A 599 -15.31 1.78 21.11
N ASN A 600 -15.65 0.64 21.69
CA ASN A 600 -16.97 0.03 21.59
C ASN A 600 -18.05 0.94 22.21
N TYR A 601 -17.77 1.53 23.39
CA TYR A 601 -18.66 2.49 24.02
C TYR A 601 -18.94 3.70 23.10
N LEU A 602 -17.86 4.33 22.56
CA LEU A 602 -17.98 5.47 21.66
C LEU A 602 -18.79 5.12 20.41
N SER A 603 -18.48 3.99 19.78
CA SER A 603 -19.16 3.51 18.58
C SER A 603 -20.64 3.21 18.82
N ASN A 604 -20.97 2.51 19.89
CA ASN A 604 -22.35 2.13 20.24
C ASN A 604 -23.22 3.35 20.60
N ASN A 605 -22.62 4.42 21.09
CA ASN A 605 -23.30 5.67 21.42
C ASN A 605 -23.19 6.74 20.31
N HIS A 606 -22.66 6.39 19.12
CA HIS A 606 -22.44 7.29 18.00
C HIS A 606 -21.61 8.54 18.36
N ILE A 607 -20.66 8.37 19.28
CA ILE A 607 -19.74 9.44 19.69
C ILE A 607 -18.52 9.40 18.81
N MET A 608 -18.27 10.47 18.06
CA MET A 608 -17.21 10.56 17.06
C MET A 608 -16.11 11.52 17.53
N PRO A 609 -14.94 11.03 17.99
CA PRO A 609 -13.83 11.87 18.38
C PRO A 609 -13.28 12.67 17.17
N SER A 610 -13.23 13.99 17.29
CA SER A 610 -12.58 14.87 16.32
C SER A 610 -11.13 15.19 16.66
N ILE A 611 -10.71 14.92 17.89
CA ILE A 611 -9.33 15.06 18.36
C ILE A 611 -8.86 13.73 18.93
N VAL A 612 -7.71 13.25 18.46
CA VAL A 612 -7.08 12.01 18.94
C VAL A 612 -5.66 12.30 19.43
N VAL A 613 -5.33 11.78 20.60
CA VAL A 613 -4.03 11.98 21.24
C VAL A 613 -3.43 10.63 21.63
N HIS A 614 -2.23 10.36 21.15
CA HIS A 614 -1.42 9.22 21.57
C HIS A 614 -0.40 9.64 22.64
N ARG A 615 -0.37 8.92 23.74
CA ARG A 615 0.50 9.17 24.90
C ARG A 615 1.14 7.85 25.36
N GLY A 616 2.14 7.39 24.66
CA GLY A 616 2.88 6.17 24.95
C GLY A 616 4.11 6.06 24.06
N HIS A 617 4.80 4.94 24.13
CA HIS A 617 5.94 4.65 23.25
C HIS A 617 5.53 4.53 21.78
N SER A 618 6.47 4.76 20.88
CA SER A 618 6.25 4.68 19.41
C SER A 618 5.79 3.30 18.94
N TYR A 619 6.19 2.22 19.61
CA TYR A 619 5.75 0.87 19.24
C TYR A 619 4.25 0.62 19.50
N HIS A 620 3.62 1.43 20.35
CA HIS A 620 2.18 1.42 20.56
C HIS A 620 1.36 2.19 19.49
N LEU A 621 2.00 3.06 18.70
CA LEU A 621 1.29 3.87 17.69
C LEU A 621 0.42 3.06 16.74
N LYS A 622 0.87 1.85 16.36
CA LYS A 622 0.09 0.94 15.51
C LYS A 622 -1.29 0.60 16.09
N TYR A 623 -1.41 0.50 17.41
CA TYR A 623 -2.67 0.21 18.10
C TYR A 623 -3.57 1.44 18.13
N THR A 624 -3.03 2.63 18.46
CA THR A 624 -3.77 3.90 18.36
C THR A 624 -4.31 4.11 16.95
N ILE A 625 -3.46 4.01 15.91
CA ILE A 625 -3.88 4.26 14.52
C ILE A 625 -4.99 3.28 14.07
N ARG A 626 -4.91 2.00 14.46
CA ARG A 626 -5.93 1.01 14.15
C ARG A 626 -7.30 1.34 14.76
N GLN A 627 -7.31 2.03 15.90
CA GLN A 627 -8.52 2.40 16.63
C GLN A 627 -9.01 3.82 16.33
N MET A 628 -8.30 4.59 15.49
CA MET A 628 -8.73 5.92 15.09
C MET A 628 -9.97 5.86 14.21
N MET A 629 -10.90 6.78 14.46
CA MET A 629 -12.07 6.99 13.60
C MET A 629 -11.76 8.02 12.49
N SER A 630 -12.46 7.93 11.37
CA SER A 630 -12.32 8.87 10.24
C SER A 630 -12.72 10.32 10.57
N SER A 631 -13.41 10.55 11.69
CA SER A 631 -13.74 11.87 12.23
C SER A 631 -12.54 12.62 12.83
N SER A 632 -11.37 11.98 12.99
CA SER A 632 -10.18 12.53 13.68
C SER A 632 -9.54 13.66 12.88
N ARG A 633 -9.95 14.90 13.13
CA ARG A 633 -9.46 16.13 12.46
C ARG A 633 -8.11 16.61 13.00
N ILE A 634 -7.88 16.47 14.30
CA ILE A 634 -6.59 16.79 14.93
C ILE A 634 -6.03 15.52 15.53
N VAL A 635 -4.80 15.20 15.18
CA VAL A 635 -4.08 14.01 15.69
C VAL A 635 -2.76 14.45 16.28
N MET A 636 -2.56 14.16 17.58
CA MET A 636 -1.30 14.40 18.26
C MET A 636 -0.59 13.10 18.58
N LEU A 637 0.59 12.91 17.98
CA LEU A 637 1.45 11.76 18.21
C LEU A 637 2.55 12.14 19.19
N GLY A 638 2.24 12.06 20.50
CA GLY A 638 3.13 12.48 21.60
C GLY A 638 4.24 11.48 21.93
N SER A 639 4.60 10.57 21.04
CA SER A 639 5.65 9.56 21.21
C SER A 639 6.94 9.93 20.49
N CYS A 640 8.02 9.24 20.84
CA CYS A 640 9.28 9.33 20.07
C CYS A 640 9.06 8.93 18.61
N GLY A 641 9.57 9.71 17.65
CA GLY A 641 9.49 9.39 16.22
C GLY A 641 8.06 9.27 15.66
N GLY A 642 7.07 9.91 16.27
CA GLY A 642 5.68 9.90 15.77
C GLY A 642 5.55 10.38 14.33
N TYR A 643 6.48 11.19 13.87
CA TYR A 643 6.58 11.72 12.51
C TYR A 643 6.60 10.64 11.41
N GLN A 644 7.10 9.46 11.69
CA GLN A 644 7.22 8.36 10.72
C GLN A 644 5.86 7.73 10.35
N ASN A 645 4.77 8.10 11.03
CA ASN A 645 3.45 7.50 10.82
C ASN A 645 2.44 8.39 10.09
N LEU A 646 2.87 9.50 9.52
CA LEU A 646 2.01 10.51 8.87
C LEU A 646 1.12 9.93 7.77
N ALA A 647 1.70 9.16 6.86
CA ALA A 647 0.96 8.54 5.76
C ALA A 647 -0.15 7.59 6.27
N LYS A 648 0.11 6.85 7.36
CA LYS A 648 -0.89 5.96 7.97
C LYS A 648 -2.07 6.74 8.54
N ILE A 649 -1.81 7.90 9.18
CA ILE A 649 -2.85 8.79 9.69
C ILE A 649 -3.69 9.36 8.53
N LEU A 650 -3.04 9.84 7.48
CA LEU A 650 -3.73 10.40 6.31
C LEU A 650 -4.54 9.36 5.52
N ASN A 651 -4.26 8.06 5.69
CA ASN A 651 -5.11 7.00 5.17
C ASN A 651 -6.40 6.80 5.98
N VAL A 652 -6.43 7.19 7.27
CA VAL A 652 -7.64 7.17 8.10
C VAL A 652 -8.48 8.41 7.88
N ASN A 653 -7.85 9.58 7.86
CA ASN A 653 -8.46 10.85 7.52
C ASN A 653 -7.47 11.72 6.75
N GLU A 654 -7.73 11.97 5.47
CA GLU A 654 -6.86 12.75 4.59
C GLU A 654 -6.72 14.22 5.00
N ASP A 655 -7.73 14.77 5.68
CA ASP A 655 -7.74 16.16 6.16
C ASP A 655 -7.13 16.33 7.55
N ALA A 656 -6.65 15.27 8.20
CA ALA A 656 -6.12 15.36 9.56
C ALA A 656 -4.96 16.36 9.69
N HIS A 657 -5.01 17.20 10.73
CA HIS A 657 -3.93 18.06 11.16
C HIS A 657 -3.07 17.31 12.16
N ILE A 658 -1.83 16.99 11.80
CA ILE A 658 -1.00 16.08 12.58
C ILE A 658 0.10 16.86 13.30
N ILE A 659 0.12 16.76 14.63
CA ILE A 659 1.22 17.18 15.49
C ILE A 659 2.05 15.93 15.80
N SER A 660 3.35 16.00 15.54
CA SER A 660 4.25 14.86 15.76
C SER A 660 5.66 15.33 16.14
N THR A 661 6.50 14.40 16.60
CA THR A 661 7.92 14.69 16.85
C THR A 661 8.81 13.78 16.01
N LYS A 662 9.94 14.33 15.54
CA LYS A 662 10.99 13.62 14.82
C LYS A 662 11.85 12.76 15.74
N GLN A 663 12.01 13.18 16.99
CA GLN A 663 12.89 12.53 17.96
C GLN A 663 12.14 12.12 19.23
N VAL A 664 12.52 12.67 20.37
CA VAL A 664 11.99 12.26 21.67
C VAL A 664 10.68 12.97 21.97
N GLY A 665 9.60 12.19 22.19
CA GLY A 665 8.37 12.67 22.78
C GLY A 665 8.56 12.87 24.28
N SER A 666 8.28 14.08 24.78
CA SER A 666 8.46 14.40 26.19
C SER A 666 7.21 15.04 26.79
N TYR A 667 6.86 14.66 28.03
CA TYR A 667 5.76 15.29 28.75
C TYR A 667 5.99 16.81 28.92
N SER A 668 7.25 17.27 29.05
CA SER A 668 7.56 18.67 29.21
C SER A 668 7.20 19.54 27.99
N VAL A 669 6.97 18.93 26.82
CA VAL A 669 6.47 19.58 25.59
C VAL A 669 5.03 19.17 25.30
N ASN A 670 4.70 17.91 25.47
CA ASN A 670 3.36 17.39 25.20
C ASN A 670 2.28 18.09 26.05
N GLU A 671 2.54 18.28 27.36
CA GLU A 671 1.58 18.92 28.26
C GLU A 671 1.28 20.38 27.88
N PRO A 672 2.29 21.24 27.63
CA PRO A 672 2.05 22.58 27.09
C PRO A 672 1.21 22.62 25.80
N ILE A 673 1.48 21.73 24.83
CA ILE A 673 0.69 21.62 23.60
C ILE A 673 -0.76 21.29 23.91
N LEU A 674 -1.00 20.23 24.70
CA LEU A 674 -2.35 19.81 25.07
C LEU A 674 -3.10 20.84 25.88
N ARG A 675 -2.43 21.54 26.78
CA ARG A 675 -3.04 22.63 27.55
C ARG A 675 -3.53 23.75 26.65
N GLN A 676 -2.71 24.22 25.72
CA GLN A 676 -3.10 25.27 24.76
C GLN A 676 -4.23 24.80 23.84
N LEU A 677 -4.17 23.56 23.35
CA LEU A 677 -5.22 22.99 22.51
C LEU A 677 -6.55 22.90 23.28
N ASN A 678 -6.55 22.32 24.49
CA ASN A 678 -7.72 22.13 25.30
C ASN A 678 -8.37 23.48 25.71
N GLU A 679 -7.56 24.48 26.04
CA GLU A 679 -8.05 25.83 26.36
C GLU A 679 -8.70 26.52 25.15
N ASN A 680 -8.10 26.40 23.97
CA ASN A 680 -8.69 26.99 22.76
C ASN A 680 -10.03 26.30 22.43
N VAL A 681 -10.09 24.98 22.47
CA VAL A 681 -11.32 24.22 22.24
C VAL A 681 -12.40 24.58 23.25
N ARG A 682 -12.07 24.58 24.54
CA ARG A 682 -13.02 24.94 25.63
C ARG A 682 -13.58 26.35 25.46
N ASN A 683 -12.77 27.27 24.98
CA ASN A 683 -13.18 28.65 24.74
C ASN A 683 -13.89 28.86 23.38
N GLY A 684 -14.11 27.80 22.59
CA GLY A 684 -14.77 27.89 21.28
C GLY A 684 -13.93 28.63 20.24
N LYS A 685 -12.62 28.68 20.41
CA LYS A 685 -11.72 29.32 19.46
C LYS A 685 -11.35 28.36 18.33
N HIS A 686 -11.18 28.91 17.15
CA HIS A 686 -10.50 28.20 16.08
C HIS A 686 -9.06 27.86 16.49
N ILE A 687 -8.54 26.75 16.02
CA ILE A 687 -7.16 26.35 16.27
C ILE A 687 -6.28 26.97 15.19
N GLU A 688 -5.63 28.06 15.51
CA GLU A 688 -4.65 28.75 14.68
C GLU A 688 -3.25 28.22 15.02
N TRP A 689 -2.64 27.44 14.11
CA TRP A 689 -1.40 26.71 14.45
C TRP A 689 -0.20 27.58 14.75
N ILE A 690 -0.03 28.71 14.05
CA ILE A 690 1.11 29.61 14.27
C ILE A 690 1.00 30.27 15.64
N PRO A 691 -0.10 30.97 15.99
CA PRO A 691 -0.27 31.53 17.33
C PRO A 691 -0.23 30.50 18.46
N LEU A 692 -0.81 29.31 18.26
CA LEU A 692 -0.75 28.24 19.25
C LEU A 692 0.70 27.82 19.50
N TRP A 693 1.49 27.66 18.43
CA TRP A 693 2.89 27.23 18.54
C TRP A 693 3.76 28.30 19.22
N ASP A 694 3.49 29.60 18.98
CA ASP A 694 4.16 30.71 19.67
C ASP A 694 3.87 30.66 21.17
N GLN A 695 2.61 30.39 21.57
CA GLN A 695 2.24 30.25 22.98
C GLN A 695 2.93 29.02 23.62
N VAL A 696 3.03 27.90 22.93
CA VAL A 696 3.76 26.73 23.40
C VAL A 696 5.25 27.05 23.59
N ASN A 697 5.89 27.71 22.62
CA ASN A 697 7.29 28.14 22.72
C ASN A 697 7.52 29.04 23.94
N LEU A 698 6.60 29.97 24.19
CA LEU A 698 6.67 30.85 25.39
C LEU A 698 6.51 30.02 26.68
N ALA A 699 5.62 29.03 26.70
CA ALA A 699 5.39 28.19 27.87
C ALA A 699 6.61 27.31 28.24
N VAL A 700 7.37 26.84 27.25
CA VAL A 700 8.55 25.98 27.47
C VAL A 700 9.87 26.77 27.58
N LYS A 701 9.86 28.09 27.36
CA LYS A 701 11.08 28.94 27.25
C LYS A 701 12.02 28.82 28.46
N ASN A 702 11.45 28.70 29.65
CA ASN A 702 12.22 28.72 30.92
C ASN A 702 12.67 27.28 31.32
N ASP A 703 12.28 26.25 30.60
CA ASP A 703 12.78 24.88 30.78
C ASP A 703 13.82 24.56 29.69
N PRO A 704 15.13 24.52 30.00
CA PRO A 704 16.17 24.28 29.00
C PRO A 704 15.99 22.97 28.23
N LYS A 705 15.49 21.91 28.88
CA LYS A 705 15.23 20.62 28.24
C LYS A 705 14.05 20.72 27.29
N ALA A 706 12.92 21.24 27.73
CA ALA A 706 11.74 21.41 26.90
C ALA A 706 11.99 22.38 25.73
N SER A 707 12.70 23.50 25.98
CA SER A 707 13.11 24.47 24.95
C SER A 707 14.02 23.89 23.87
N THR A 708 14.77 22.85 24.20
CA THR A 708 15.56 22.10 23.21
C THR A 708 14.69 21.09 22.46
N LEU A 709 13.86 20.33 23.17
CA LEU A 709 13.05 19.25 22.61
C LEU A 709 11.92 19.77 21.69
N ILE A 710 11.36 20.95 21.94
CA ILE A 710 10.29 21.51 21.10
C ILE A 710 10.71 21.72 19.65
N LYS A 711 12.00 21.87 19.38
CA LYS A 711 12.56 22.03 18.03
C LYS A 711 12.37 20.77 17.17
N ASP A 712 12.20 19.62 17.80
CA ASP A 712 11.95 18.34 17.14
C ASP A 712 10.45 18.10 16.87
N TYR A 713 9.57 18.92 17.48
CA TYR A 713 8.14 18.83 17.25
C TYR A 713 7.75 19.60 15.99
N VAL A 714 6.92 18.94 15.16
CA VAL A 714 6.48 19.47 13.87
C VAL A 714 5.00 19.82 13.95
N PRO A 715 4.64 21.11 13.89
CA PRO A 715 3.24 21.51 13.79
C PRO A 715 2.67 21.17 12.39
N PRO A 716 1.33 21.08 12.24
CA PRO A 716 0.69 20.66 11.00
C PRO A 716 1.12 21.45 9.76
N HIS A 717 1.27 22.77 9.86
CA HIS A 717 1.65 23.64 8.73
C HIS A 717 3.12 23.52 8.31
N LYS A 718 3.98 22.87 9.10
CA LYS A 718 5.39 22.59 8.76
C LYS A 718 5.65 21.13 8.38
N ASN A 719 4.60 20.34 8.27
CA ASN A 719 4.68 18.93 7.97
C ASN A 719 4.67 18.70 6.46
N LEU A 720 5.80 18.95 5.79
CA LEU A 720 5.88 19.03 4.34
C LEU A 720 5.49 17.70 3.66
N GLY A 721 5.81 16.56 4.25
CA GLY A 721 5.41 15.26 3.70
C GLY A 721 3.89 15.02 3.74
N ALA A 722 3.25 15.35 4.87
CA ALA A 722 1.80 15.29 4.96
C ALA A 722 1.12 16.26 3.98
N LEU A 723 1.66 17.48 3.84
CA LEU A 723 1.15 18.49 2.92
C LEU A 723 1.32 18.04 1.46
N PHE A 724 2.44 17.38 1.14
CA PHE A 724 2.67 16.80 -0.18
C PHE A 724 1.60 15.74 -0.52
N ILE A 725 1.32 14.80 0.40
CA ILE A 725 0.32 13.74 0.19
C ILE A 725 -1.05 14.36 -0.06
N LYS A 726 -1.48 15.32 0.77
CA LYS A 726 -2.76 16.02 0.61
C LYS A 726 -2.87 16.72 -0.75
N ALA A 727 -1.85 17.47 -1.12
CA ALA A 727 -1.82 18.21 -2.38
C ALA A 727 -1.84 17.26 -3.59
N TYR A 728 -1.08 16.18 -3.55
CA TYR A 728 -1.03 15.21 -4.64
C TYR A 728 -2.39 14.53 -4.85
N ARG A 729 -3.02 14.02 -3.79
CA ARG A 729 -4.36 13.40 -3.88
C ARG A 729 -5.38 14.36 -4.49
N LYS A 730 -5.37 15.61 -4.04
CA LYS A 730 -6.30 16.64 -4.56
C LYS A 730 -6.10 16.93 -6.04
N VAL A 731 -4.84 17.05 -6.49
CA VAL A 731 -4.53 17.42 -7.89
C VAL A 731 -4.65 16.24 -8.84
N SER A 732 -4.32 15.01 -8.38
CA SER A 732 -4.42 13.79 -9.20
C SER A 732 -5.85 13.25 -9.34
N GLY A 733 -6.79 13.69 -8.51
CA GLY A 733 -8.15 13.14 -8.46
C GLY A 733 -8.22 11.76 -7.79
N GLU A 734 -7.21 11.36 -7.02
CA GLU A 734 -7.16 10.09 -6.27
C GLU A 734 -7.76 10.21 -4.86
N GLY A 735 -8.39 11.36 -4.54
CA GLY A 735 -9.04 11.65 -3.26
C GLY A 735 -10.50 11.28 -3.22
#